data_5182ef70dddd66a2cb10e96c6dc51327
#
_entry.id   5182ef70dddd66a2cb10e96c6dc51327
#
_cell.length_a   1.000
_cell.length_b   1.000
_cell.length_c   1.000
_cell.angle_alpha   90.00
_cell.angle_beta   90.00
_cell.angle_gamma   90.00
#
_symmetry.space_group_name_H-M   'P 1'
#
loop_
_entity.id
_entity.type
_entity.pdbx_description
1 polymer ?
#
loop_
_entity_poly.entity_id
_entity_poly.type
_entity_poly.pdbx_seq_one_letter_code
_entity_poly.pdbx_strand_id
1 'polypeptide(L)'
;MLRKSLVFVLLLLAGVLPAAAQRVGVVMSGGGAKGLYHIGVLEALEQNGVPIDCVAGTSMGSIIAAMYAAGYSPAEMRAIVSSGVVKEWVSGRIDPNKYMDYYRQVGNNPSFLSLLIDVESPAGKRFQVPKNLISSTQIDLALTELFAPATAASEGDFDRLMVPFLCVASDMNHRRPAVLRSGELSEAVRSSMAIPLVFKPMGIDSMLLYDGGIYDNFPWRPLDEEFSPDLIVGSICTAGNTPPSVESNLLDQAFMLAMQKTDYTLPEGRSITIRRGVDAGMLDFDRAVEIMDSGYADAMAAMPQILERITERRDTAYYEARRAAFRERCPRLLFDDYKLEGLSQAQRAYIRDFVQVDRRTPGHQRPMGFAELRDNLFEVLAGGEFTMDFPHVRYDSLRGRYSFQARFHTRPNFRITIGGNISSTAFNQAYIGMNYQRIGRVGQRLGAELYLGPLYTWGKLGGRTDFYLVEPLFLDYSYNFSVHNLRHGSFGNVTKIDNTEQVKESESFFSLAAGMPLTHRSVVTLRANAGHVNYRYDSEDLFADDTDLTRFRFFGLKAEVARNTLDKFLYPRRGSDLRLSGIYVTGREKVRPCDAERFYSPGMRHWFGARVSWSQYFDIPQSSWFSFGYNIDGVYTNHPDFGSWDATLMSMPSYAPVQHAKMIYMPDFHAPWFVGAGIMPTFDLMSNFFFRTGFHAMFRAPHDSALAPAGVRLADRRWHYIAEASLVYHSPIGPVSLALTKYDLKDWKNMYLTFNFGYAIFAPKGTFY
;
A
#
# COMPACT_ATOMS: atom_id res chain seq x y z
N MET A 1 34.78 60.37 -54.54
CA MET A 1 35.22 59.37 -53.55
C MET A 1 34.17 59.12 -52.49
N LEU A 2 33.44 60.10 -51.97
CA LEU A 2 32.45 59.88 -50.88
C LEU A 2 31.30 58.88 -51.21
N ARG A 3 30.78 58.88 -52.46
CA ARG A 3 29.69 57.96 -52.84
C ARG A 3 30.09 56.46 -52.87
N LYS A 4 31.35 56.17 -53.22
CA LYS A 4 31.86 54.78 -53.23
C LYS A 4 32.13 54.28 -51.82
N SER A 5 32.56 55.17 -50.92
CA SER A 5 32.77 54.79 -49.49
C SER A 5 31.43 54.59 -48.76
N LEU A 6 30.37 55.34 -49.11
CA LEU A 6 29.04 55.15 -48.51
C LEU A 6 28.37 53.85 -48.93
N VAL A 7 28.56 53.42 -50.19
CA VAL A 7 28.07 52.15 -50.68
C VAL A 7 28.84 50.95 -50.05
N PHE A 8 30.13 51.14 -49.79
CA PHE A 8 30.94 50.08 -49.12
C PHE A 8 30.62 49.97 -47.64
N VAL A 9 30.29 51.07 -46.96
CA VAL A 9 29.82 51.05 -45.57
C VAL A 9 28.38 50.50 -45.46
N LEU A 10 27.52 50.78 -46.43
CA LEU A 10 26.17 50.19 -46.50
C LEU A 10 26.23 48.71 -46.84
N LEU A 11 27.19 48.24 -47.67
CA LEU A 11 27.41 46.82 -47.93
C LEU A 11 28.07 46.08 -46.74
N LEU A 12 28.90 46.76 -45.95
CA LEU A 12 29.45 46.22 -44.70
C LEU A 12 28.37 46.20 -43.58
N LEU A 13 27.49 47.17 -43.52
CA LEU A 13 26.34 47.17 -42.60
C LEU A 13 25.25 46.15 -43.02
N ALA A 14 25.06 45.89 -44.31
CA ALA A 14 24.15 44.84 -44.80
C ALA A 14 24.70 43.41 -44.60
N GLY A 15 26.06 43.27 -44.42
CA GLY A 15 26.70 41.99 -44.13
C GLY A 15 26.70 41.57 -42.65
N VAL A 16 26.19 42.41 -41.73
CA VAL A 16 26.06 42.15 -40.30
C VAL A 16 24.57 42.05 -39.91
N LEU A 17 23.76 41.43 -40.77
CA LEU A 17 22.55 40.83 -40.25
C LEU A 17 22.97 39.59 -39.46
N PRO A 18 22.69 39.51 -38.14
CA PRO A 18 22.95 38.26 -37.46
C PRO A 18 22.18 37.19 -38.23
N ALA A 19 22.88 36.20 -38.77
CA ALA A 19 22.23 35.01 -39.29
C ALA A 19 21.35 34.49 -38.12
N ALA A 20 20.02 34.61 -38.26
CA ALA A 20 19.13 34.08 -37.24
C ALA A 20 19.49 32.61 -37.08
N ALA A 21 19.98 32.24 -35.90
CA ALA A 21 20.29 30.85 -35.60
C ALA A 21 19.04 30.01 -35.83
N GLN A 22 19.19 28.93 -36.55
CA GLN A 22 18.08 28.00 -36.84
C GLN A 22 17.49 27.46 -35.52
N ARG A 23 16.19 27.58 -35.36
CA ARG A 23 15.46 27.09 -34.17
C ARG A 23 14.86 25.72 -34.43
N VAL A 24 15.14 24.78 -33.54
CA VAL A 24 14.58 23.41 -33.59
C VAL A 24 13.60 23.21 -32.44
N GLY A 25 12.36 22.84 -32.77
CA GLY A 25 11.33 22.47 -31.83
C GLY A 25 11.13 20.95 -31.75
N VAL A 26 10.97 20.44 -30.54
CA VAL A 26 10.67 19.00 -30.33
C VAL A 26 9.28 18.88 -29.73
N VAL A 27 8.40 18.10 -30.38
CA VAL A 27 7.05 17.82 -29.91
C VAL A 27 6.87 16.34 -29.57
N MET A 28 6.27 16.05 -28.41
CA MET A 28 6.18 14.73 -27.83
C MET A 28 4.71 14.34 -27.57
N SER A 29 4.29 13.19 -28.11
CA SER A 29 2.92 12.71 -27.93
C SER A 29 2.67 12.16 -26.53
N GLY A 30 1.40 12.14 -26.11
CA GLY A 30 0.96 11.33 -24.98
C GLY A 30 1.02 9.84 -25.27
N GLY A 31 0.90 9.01 -24.22
CA GLY A 31 0.90 7.55 -24.38
C GLY A 31 1.10 6.74 -23.09
N GLY A 32 1.03 7.34 -21.92
CA GLY A 32 1.32 6.68 -20.64
C GLY A 32 2.75 6.11 -20.62
N ALA A 33 2.96 4.89 -20.16
CA ALA A 33 4.29 4.26 -20.11
C ALA A 33 5.03 4.23 -21.46
N LYS A 34 4.29 4.17 -22.58
CA LYS A 34 4.86 4.27 -23.93
C LYS A 34 5.66 5.55 -24.15
N GLY A 35 5.30 6.64 -23.49
CA GLY A 35 5.96 7.94 -23.60
C GLY A 35 7.39 7.99 -23.04
N LEU A 36 7.83 6.96 -22.29
CA LEU A 36 9.24 6.81 -21.92
C LEU A 36 10.17 6.69 -23.14
N TYR A 37 9.61 6.34 -24.30
CA TYR A 37 10.23 6.39 -25.61
C TYR A 37 10.92 7.75 -25.90
N HIS A 38 10.28 8.84 -25.49
CA HIS A 38 10.80 10.19 -25.74
C HIS A 38 12.14 10.48 -25.06
N ILE A 39 12.45 9.79 -23.93
CA ILE A 39 13.75 9.91 -23.26
C ILE A 39 14.87 9.44 -24.19
N GLY A 40 14.67 8.28 -24.85
CA GLY A 40 15.63 7.76 -25.81
C GLY A 40 15.78 8.66 -27.04
N VAL A 41 14.68 9.26 -27.51
CA VAL A 41 14.73 10.25 -28.61
C VAL A 41 15.55 11.47 -28.22
N LEU A 42 15.30 12.06 -27.05
CA LEU A 42 16.10 13.21 -26.57
C LEU A 42 17.56 12.87 -26.36
N GLU A 43 17.86 11.67 -25.87
CA GLU A 43 19.23 11.17 -25.70
C GLU A 43 19.98 11.13 -27.02
N ALA A 44 19.35 10.56 -28.07
CA ALA A 44 19.95 10.50 -29.40
C ALA A 44 20.14 11.88 -30.02
N LEU A 45 19.17 12.79 -29.87
CA LEU A 45 19.26 14.17 -30.39
C LEU A 45 20.43 14.91 -29.74
N GLU A 46 20.58 14.89 -28.43
CA GLU A 46 21.69 15.57 -27.75
C GLU A 46 23.06 14.98 -28.10
N GLN A 47 23.18 13.65 -28.09
CA GLN A 47 24.45 12.97 -28.41
C GLN A 47 24.96 13.29 -29.81
N ASN A 48 24.05 13.60 -30.75
CA ASN A 48 24.40 13.97 -32.12
C ASN A 48 24.43 15.51 -32.34
N GLY A 49 24.31 16.28 -31.27
CA GLY A 49 24.45 17.72 -31.30
C GLY A 49 23.27 18.47 -31.96
N VAL A 50 22.09 17.86 -32.02
CA VAL A 50 20.89 18.50 -32.58
C VAL A 50 20.42 19.59 -31.62
N PRO A 51 20.33 20.89 -32.05
CA PRO A 51 19.84 21.93 -31.17
C PRO A 51 18.38 21.67 -30.77
N ILE A 52 18.07 21.88 -29.47
CA ILE A 52 16.71 21.79 -28.94
C ILE A 52 16.39 23.16 -28.33
N ASP A 53 15.61 23.98 -29.06
CA ASP A 53 15.36 25.37 -28.73
C ASP A 53 14.00 25.61 -28.08
N CYS A 54 13.02 24.72 -28.32
CA CYS A 54 11.72 24.69 -27.65
C CYS A 54 11.15 23.27 -27.61
N VAL A 55 10.33 22.98 -26.61
CA VAL A 55 9.72 21.66 -26.44
C VAL A 55 8.23 21.78 -26.10
N ALA A 56 7.45 20.85 -26.62
CA ALA A 56 6.03 20.74 -26.28
C ALA A 56 5.64 19.27 -26.05
N GLY A 57 4.62 19.05 -25.21
CA GLY A 57 4.15 17.70 -24.99
C GLY A 57 2.75 17.59 -24.40
N THR A 58 2.17 16.39 -24.52
CA THR A 58 0.90 16.03 -23.92
C THR A 58 1.08 14.80 -23.03
N SER A 59 0.41 14.74 -21.87
CA SER A 59 0.43 13.59 -20.96
C SER A 59 1.86 13.20 -20.57
N MET A 60 2.29 11.93 -20.79
CA MET A 60 3.68 11.53 -20.57
C MET A 60 4.69 12.37 -21.36
N GLY A 61 4.34 12.75 -22.59
CA GLY A 61 5.19 13.67 -23.38
C GLY A 61 5.37 15.03 -22.69
N SER A 62 4.36 15.53 -21.97
CA SER A 62 4.49 16.77 -21.18
C SER A 62 5.42 16.61 -19.99
N ILE A 63 5.43 15.44 -19.32
CA ILE A 63 6.35 15.14 -18.21
C ILE A 63 7.79 15.17 -18.70
N ILE A 64 8.07 14.44 -19.80
CA ILE A 64 9.44 14.34 -20.35
C ILE A 64 9.90 15.70 -20.90
N ALA A 65 9.03 16.42 -21.64
CA ALA A 65 9.34 17.75 -22.14
C ALA A 65 9.61 18.75 -21.00
N ALA A 66 8.79 18.74 -19.94
CA ALA A 66 8.97 19.58 -18.76
C ALA A 66 10.25 19.24 -17.98
N MET A 67 10.59 17.96 -17.82
CA MET A 67 11.85 17.56 -17.20
C MET A 67 13.04 18.11 -18.01
N TYR A 68 13.00 18.00 -19.33
CA TYR A 68 14.02 18.55 -20.19
C TYR A 68 14.13 20.09 -20.06
N ALA A 69 12.99 20.77 -20.10
CA ALA A 69 12.91 22.21 -19.94
C ALA A 69 13.34 22.70 -18.55
N ALA A 70 13.14 21.90 -17.51
CA ALA A 70 13.62 22.14 -16.14
C ALA A 70 15.10 21.79 -15.93
N GLY A 71 15.82 21.38 -16.99
CA GLY A 71 17.25 21.12 -16.94
C GLY A 71 17.65 19.70 -16.55
N TYR A 72 16.77 18.71 -16.60
CA TYR A 72 17.15 17.31 -16.47
C TYR A 72 17.78 16.80 -17.76
N SER A 73 18.90 16.11 -17.67
CA SER A 73 19.48 15.42 -18.81
C SER A 73 18.73 14.12 -19.14
N PRO A 74 18.75 13.63 -20.38
CA PRO A 74 18.17 12.33 -20.71
C PRO A 74 18.74 11.19 -19.85
N ALA A 75 20.02 11.24 -19.49
CA ALA A 75 20.66 10.28 -18.61
C ALA A 75 20.08 10.29 -17.18
N GLU A 76 19.82 11.48 -16.61
CA GLU A 76 19.17 11.62 -15.31
C GLU A 76 17.72 11.11 -15.35
N MET A 77 16.98 11.43 -16.42
CA MET A 77 15.62 10.92 -16.62
C MET A 77 15.62 9.39 -16.69
N ARG A 78 16.53 8.79 -17.46
CA ARG A 78 16.72 7.34 -17.55
C ARG A 78 17.04 6.73 -16.18
N ALA A 79 17.89 7.37 -15.39
CA ALA A 79 18.24 6.91 -14.04
C ALA A 79 17.03 6.93 -13.11
N ILE A 80 16.22 8.00 -13.10
CA ILE A 80 14.98 8.11 -12.31
C ILE A 80 14.01 6.98 -12.70
N VAL A 81 13.78 6.77 -13.98
CA VAL A 81 12.85 5.73 -14.46
C VAL A 81 13.37 4.34 -14.12
N SER A 82 14.67 4.07 -14.32
CA SER A 82 15.29 2.77 -14.06
C SER A 82 15.37 2.42 -12.57
N SER A 83 15.31 3.41 -11.68
CA SER A 83 15.27 3.17 -10.22
C SER A 83 13.99 2.49 -9.74
N GLY A 84 12.94 2.44 -10.58
CA GLY A 84 11.63 1.88 -10.24
C GLY A 84 10.72 2.82 -9.46
N VAL A 85 11.18 4.02 -9.08
CA VAL A 85 10.38 4.99 -8.30
C VAL A 85 9.12 5.44 -9.03
N VAL A 86 9.14 5.49 -10.37
CA VAL A 86 7.96 5.84 -11.19
C VAL A 86 6.82 4.86 -10.99
N LYS A 87 7.10 3.57 -10.79
CA LYS A 87 6.08 2.56 -10.45
C LYS A 87 5.42 2.86 -9.10
N GLU A 88 6.19 3.31 -8.12
CA GLU A 88 5.66 3.73 -6.82
C GLU A 88 4.73 4.93 -6.98
N TRP A 89 5.14 5.95 -7.74
CA TRP A 89 4.33 7.16 -7.98
C TRP A 89 2.99 6.83 -8.63
N VAL A 90 3.00 6.00 -9.66
CA VAL A 90 1.80 5.62 -10.42
C VAL A 90 0.93 4.61 -9.66
N SER A 91 1.50 3.82 -8.75
CA SER A 91 0.72 2.91 -7.91
C SER A 91 -0.27 3.66 -6.99
N GLY A 92 0.04 4.90 -6.65
CA GLY A 92 -0.74 5.74 -5.74
C GLY A 92 -0.82 5.20 -4.30
N ARG A 93 -0.06 4.15 -3.98
CA ARG A 93 -0.09 3.49 -2.67
C ARG A 93 1.05 4.00 -1.82
N ILE A 94 0.72 4.60 -0.69
CA ILE A 94 1.68 4.88 0.37
C ILE A 94 1.86 3.58 1.14
N ASP A 95 3.09 3.04 1.20
CA ASP A 95 3.37 1.78 1.90
C ASP A 95 3.18 1.95 3.42
N PRO A 96 2.15 1.31 4.01
CA PRO A 96 1.92 1.43 5.46
C PRO A 96 3.08 0.87 6.29
N ASN A 97 3.82 -0.10 5.76
CA ASN A 97 4.96 -0.69 6.48
C ASN A 97 6.16 0.26 6.56
N LYS A 98 6.23 1.23 5.64
CA LYS A 98 7.28 2.24 5.62
C LYS A 98 6.91 3.50 6.40
N TYR A 99 5.64 3.95 6.30
CA TYR A 99 5.22 5.27 6.76
C TYR A 99 4.22 5.25 7.92
N MET A 100 3.62 4.10 8.26
CA MET A 100 2.69 4.01 9.37
C MET A 100 3.28 3.20 10.51
N ASP A 101 3.30 3.77 11.70
CA ASP A 101 3.69 3.05 12.89
C ASP A 101 2.82 1.81 13.10
N TYR A 102 3.43 0.69 13.44
CA TYR A 102 2.75 -0.59 13.64
C TYR A 102 1.56 -0.49 14.61
N TYR A 103 1.68 0.31 15.66
CA TYR A 103 0.60 0.50 16.62
C TYR A 103 -0.64 1.19 16.06
N ARG A 104 -0.51 1.96 14.95
CA ARG A 104 -1.63 2.63 14.27
C ARG A 104 -2.35 1.71 13.27
N GLN A 105 -1.72 0.61 12.89
CA GLN A 105 -2.32 -0.34 11.97
C GLN A 105 -3.59 -0.91 12.59
N VAL A 106 -4.69 -0.81 11.86
CA VAL A 106 -5.93 -1.48 12.23
C VAL A 106 -5.72 -2.98 12.03
N GLY A 107 -6.14 -3.79 12.99
CA GLY A 107 -6.04 -5.25 12.88
C GLY A 107 -6.64 -5.79 11.59
N ASN A 108 -6.41 -7.06 11.31
CA ASN A 108 -6.81 -7.75 10.10
C ASN A 108 -8.26 -7.46 9.71
N ASN A 109 -8.45 -6.94 8.51
CA ASN A 109 -9.76 -6.62 7.97
C ASN A 109 -10.27 -7.78 7.09
N PRO A 110 -11.24 -8.59 7.56
CA PRO A 110 -11.80 -9.72 6.82
C PRO A 110 -12.90 -9.30 5.82
N SER A 111 -12.98 -8.03 5.47
CA SER A 111 -14.07 -7.52 4.67
C SER A 111 -13.89 -7.77 3.17
N PHE A 112 -14.97 -8.20 2.54
CA PHE A 112 -15.14 -8.21 1.08
C PHE A 112 -15.63 -6.87 0.57
N LEU A 113 -16.43 -6.17 1.38
CA LEU A 113 -17.06 -4.90 1.04
C LEU A 113 -16.93 -3.93 2.23
N SER A 114 -16.56 -2.68 1.91
CA SER A 114 -16.53 -1.57 2.87
C SER A 114 -17.37 -0.41 2.35
N LEU A 115 -18.35 0.01 3.15
CA LEU A 115 -19.17 1.19 2.89
C LEU A 115 -18.68 2.32 3.80
N LEU A 116 -18.37 3.46 3.21
CA LEU A 116 -17.90 4.65 3.91
C LEU A 116 -19.02 5.69 3.94
N ILE A 117 -19.37 6.18 5.12
CA ILE A 117 -20.45 7.14 5.34
C ILE A 117 -19.91 8.31 6.15
N ASP A 118 -20.10 9.52 5.65
CA ASP A 118 -19.84 10.72 6.43
C ASP A 118 -21.09 11.08 7.24
N VAL A 119 -21.05 10.87 8.55
CA VAL A 119 -22.19 11.15 9.45
C VAL A 119 -22.12 12.55 10.04
N GLU A 120 -20.99 13.26 9.94
CA GLU A 120 -20.78 14.62 10.44
C GLU A 120 -20.92 15.69 9.35
N SER A 121 -21.16 15.29 8.09
CA SER A 121 -21.31 16.24 7.00
C SER A 121 -22.52 17.15 7.18
N PRO A 122 -22.36 18.49 7.12
CA PRO A 122 -23.46 19.45 7.18
C PRO A 122 -24.52 19.25 6.09
N ALA A 123 -24.15 18.63 4.97
CA ALA A 123 -25.02 18.36 3.83
C ALA A 123 -25.80 17.02 3.95
N GLY A 124 -25.78 16.41 5.13
CA GLY A 124 -26.41 15.10 5.40
C GLY A 124 -25.52 13.91 5.11
N LYS A 125 -26.00 12.72 5.49
CA LYS A 125 -25.28 11.46 5.29
C LYS A 125 -25.03 11.21 3.81
N ARG A 126 -23.76 11.09 3.39
CA ARG A 126 -23.38 10.85 2.01
C ARG A 126 -22.51 9.61 1.88
N PHE A 127 -22.95 8.72 1.01
CA PHE A 127 -22.07 7.66 0.53
C PHE A 127 -21.01 8.28 -0.37
N GLN A 128 -19.74 8.00 -0.09
CA GLN A 128 -18.66 8.40 -0.98
C GLN A 128 -18.35 7.26 -1.95
N VAL A 129 -18.62 7.49 -3.22
CA VAL A 129 -18.13 6.65 -4.30
C VAL A 129 -16.70 7.12 -4.63
N PRO A 130 -15.74 6.22 -4.85
CA PRO A 130 -14.41 6.60 -5.31
C PRO A 130 -14.50 7.47 -6.56
N LYS A 131 -13.81 8.63 -6.55
CA LYS A 131 -13.81 9.57 -7.68
C LYS A 131 -12.73 9.23 -8.72
N ASN A 132 -11.77 8.40 -8.34
CA ASN A 132 -10.62 7.97 -9.13
C ASN A 132 -10.13 6.61 -8.65
N LEU A 133 -9.50 5.86 -9.53
CA LEU A 133 -9.00 4.52 -9.25
C LEU A 133 -7.67 4.56 -8.49
N ILE A 134 -6.83 5.57 -8.76
CA ILE A 134 -5.49 5.70 -8.22
C ILE A 134 -5.37 7.02 -7.47
N SER A 135 -4.86 6.98 -6.23
CA SER A 135 -4.53 8.20 -5.48
C SER A 135 -3.39 8.94 -6.17
N SER A 136 -3.58 10.23 -6.44
CA SER A 136 -2.56 11.04 -7.08
C SER A 136 -1.48 11.57 -6.13
N THR A 137 -1.62 11.39 -4.83
CA THR A 137 -0.75 12.02 -3.82
C THR A 137 0.74 11.78 -4.05
N GLN A 138 1.14 10.55 -4.44
CA GLN A 138 2.54 10.25 -4.71
C GLN A 138 3.07 11.01 -5.92
N ILE A 139 2.34 10.97 -7.03
CA ILE A 139 2.75 11.67 -8.25
C ILE A 139 2.65 13.19 -8.09
N ASP A 140 1.66 13.70 -7.35
CA ASP A 140 1.51 15.12 -7.07
C ASP A 140 2.74 15.66 -6.31
N LEU A 141 3.20 14.97 -5.27
CA LEU A 141 4.41 15.32 -4.53
C LEU A 141 5.68 15.15 -5.37
N ALA A 142 5.75 14.10 -6.20
CA ALA A 142 6.90 13.88 -7.08
C ALA A 142 7.04 14.98 -8.13
N LEU A 143 5.95 15.38 -8.79
CA LEU A 143 5.96 16.49 -9.75
C LEU A 143 6.31 17.82 -9.07
N THR A 144 5.84 18.03 -7.84
CA THR A 144 6.22 19.21 -7.05
C THR A 144 7.72 19.21 -6.75
N GLU A 145 8.31 18.07 -6.35
CA GLU A 145 9.76 17.94 -6.11
C GLU A 145 10.56 18.22 -7.38
N LEU A 146 10.14 17.67 -8.51
CA LEU A 146 10.83 17.81 -9.80
C LEU A 146 10.79 19.25 -10.33
N PHE A 147 9.67 19.97 -10.17
CA PHE A 147 9.41 21.17 -10.94
C PHE A 147 9.35 22.48 -10.13
N ALA A 148 9.17 22.45 -8.81
CA ALA A 148 9.09 23.66 -8.03
C ALA A 148 10.36 24.54 -8.09
N PRO A 149 11.60 23.98 -8.10
CA PRO A 149 12.80 24.80 -8.28
C PRO A 149 12.85 25.51 -9.64
N ALA A 150 12.44 24.81 -10.71
CA ALA A 150 12.40 25.38 -12.05
C ALA A 150 11.30 26.45 -12.19
N THR A 151 10.13 26.26 -11.56
CA THR A 151 9.07 27.26 -11.47
C THR A 151 9.57 28.54 -10.79
N ALA A 152 10.30 28.39 -9.68
CA ALA A 152 10.88 29.54 -8.96
C ALA A 152 11.94 30.27 -9.80
N ALA A 153 12.83 29.54 -10.50
CA ALA A 153 13.87 30.09 -11.35
C ALA A 153 13.34 30.83 -12.58
N SER A 154 12.18 30.38 -13.10
CA SER A 154 11.50 30.98 -14.25
C SER A 154 10.46 32.04 -13.86
N GLU A 155 10.19 32.22 -12.57
CA GLU A 155 9.11 33.08 -12.04
C GLU A 155 7.73 32.66 -12.59
N GLY A 156 7.54 31.39 -12.91
CA GLY A 156 6.30 30.85 -13.47
C GLY A 156 6.08 31.14 -14.96
N ASP A 157 7.05 31.72 -15.66
CA ASP A 157 7.04 31.89 -17.11
C ASP A 157 7.83 30.76 -17.78
N PHE A 158 7.15 29.88 -18.53
CA PHE A 158 7.78 28.69 -19.10
C PHE A 158 8.72 29.01 -20.27
N ASP A 159 8.69 30.23 -20.82
CA ASP A 159 9.66 30.71 -21.79
C ASP A 159 11.04 30.96 -21.16
N ARG A 160 11.08 31.19 -19.85
CA ARG A 160 12.30 31.44 -19.06
C ARG A 160 12.91 30.17 -18.46
N LEU A 161 12.35 28.99 -18.73
CA LEU A 161 12.96 27.70 -18.40
C LEU A 161 14.29 27.53 -19.15
N MET A 162 15.03 26.45 -18.86
CA MET A 162 16.26 26.15 -19.61
C MET A 162 15.97 26.07 -21.12
N VAL A 163 14.85 25.49 -21.48
CA VAL A 163 14.29 25.45 -22.84
C VAL A 163 12.84 25.89 -22.75
N PRO A 164 12.37 26.86 -23.59
CA PRO A 164 10.96 27.24 -23.67
C PRO A 164 10.05 26.01 -23.82
N PHE A 165 8.97 26.00 -23.04
CA PHE A 165 8.10 24.85 -22.88
C PHE A 165 6.62 25.25 -22.93
N LEU A 166 5.80 24.38 -23.51
CA LEU A 166 4.36 24.36 -23.33
C LEU A 166 3.83 22.93 -23.21
N CYS A 167 2.71 22.79 -22.54
CA CYS A 167 1.96 21.54 -22.57
C CYS A 167 0.47 21.77 -22.81
N VAL A 168 -0.22 20.71 -23.22
CA VAL A 168 -1.65 20.78 -23.49
C VAL A 168 -2.40 19.92 -22.51
N ALA A 169 -3.47 20.49 -21.93
CA ALA A 169 -4.50 19.80 -21.17
C ALA A 169 -5.85 19.92 -21.90
N SER A 170 -6.87 19.20 -21.42
CA SER A 170 -8.22 19.24 -21.99
C SER A 170 -9.17 19.99 -21.06
N ASP A 171 -9.64 21.19 -21.47
CA ASP A 171 -10.64 21.94 -20.73
C ASP A 171 -12.04 21.37 -21.01
N MET A 172 -12.60 20.68 -20.04
CA MET A 172 -13.91 20.04 -20.15
C MET A 172 -15.07 21.04 -20.04
N ASN A 173 -14.86 22.20 -19.40
CA ASN A 173 -15.89 23.23 -19.30
C ASN A 173 -16.17 23.87 -20.67
N HIS A 174 -15.12 24.10 -21.46
CA HIS A 174 -15.22 24.71 -22.78
C HIS A 174 -15.05 23.73 -23.94
N ARG A 175 -14.76 22.44 -23.67
CA ARG A 175 -14.58 21.37 -24.66
C ARG A 175 -13.54 21.70 -25.73
N ARG A 176 -12.36 22.14 -25.28
CA ARG A 176 -11.24 22.54 -26.16
C ARG A 176 -9.91 22.19 -25.53
N PRO A 177 -8.84 22.10 -26.34
CA PRO A 177 -7.50 22.03 -25.77
C PRO A 177 -7.17 23.32 -25.00
N ALA A 178 -6.46 23.20 -23.89
CA ALA A 178 -5.92 24.30 -23.11
C ALA A 178 -4.39 24.26 -23.19
N VAL A 179 -3.79 25.27 -23.81
CA VAL A 179 -2.34 25.44 -23.88
C VAL A 179 -1.87 26.08 -22.58
N LEU A 180 -0.97 25.40 -21.86
CA LEU A 180 -0.41 25.86 -20.59
C LEU A 180 1.06 26.24 -20.80
N ARG A 181 1.37 27.53 -20.56
CA ARG A 181 2.67 28.15 -20.83
C ARG A 181 3.19 28.99 -19.66
N SER A 182 2.43 29.06 -18.59
CA SER A 182 2.77 29.81 -17.39
C SER A 182 2.10 29.23 -16.14
N GLY A 183 2.54 29.65 -14.96
CA GLY A 183 2.01 29.23 -13.67
C GLY A 183 2.95 28.26 -12.95
N GLU A 184 2.39 27.40 -12.11
CA GLU A 184 3.16 26.32 -11.47
C GLU A 184 3.40 25.19 -12.48
N LEU A 185 4.67 24.93 -12.85
CA LEU A 185 5.02 23.91 -13.84
C LEU A 185 4.52 22.52 -13.45
N SER A 186 4.59 22.19 -12.16
CA SER A 186 4.07 20.94 -11.60
C SER A 186 2.55 20.79 -11.80
N GLU A 187 1.80 21.89 -11.63
CA GLU A 187 0.35 21.90 -11.81
C GLU A 187 -0.05 21.79 -13.29
N ALA A 188 0.66 22.47 -14.17
CA ALA A 188 0.44 22.40 -15.61
C ALA A 188 0.66 20.99 -16.16
N VAL A 189 1.79 20.37 -15.80
CA VAL A 189 2.12 19.00 -16.19
C VAL A 189 1.12 18.00 -15.58
N ARG A 190 0.75 18.19 -14.31
CA ARG A 190 -0.23 17.34 -13.64
C ARG A 190 -1.62 17.41 -14.31
N SER A 191 -1.98 18.57 -14.81
CA SER A 191 -3.22 18.77 -15.58
C SER A 191 -3.18 18.02 -16.90
N SER A 192 -2.07 18.14 -17.62
CA SER A 192 -1.85 17.46 -18.92
C SER A 192 -1.89 15.94 -18.84
N MET A 193 -1.63 15.32 -17.66
CA MET A 193 -1.62 13.88 -17.43
C MET A 193 -2.82 13.36 -16.63
N ALA A 194 -3.86 14.14 -16.42
CA ALA A 194 -5.02 13.77 -15.62
C ALA A 194 -5.98 12.83 -16.37
N ILE A 195 -5.57 11.57 -16.55
CA ILE A 195 -6.35 10.55 -17.26
C ILE A 195 -7.70 10.33 -16.58
N PRO A 196 -8.84 10.45 -17.30
CA PRO A 196 -10.17 10.20 -16.74
C PRO A 196 -10.28 8.84 -16.07
N LEU A 197 -11.00 8.77 -14.96
CA LEU A 197 -11.17 7.61 -14.09
C LEU A 197 -9.91 7.20 -13.31
N VAL A 198 -8.72 7.36 -13.88
CA VAL A 198 -7.45 7.00 -13.24
C VAL A 198 -7.07 8.04 -12.19
N PHE A 199 -6.98 9.30 -12.60
CA PHE A 199 -6.59 10.42 -11.73
C PHE A 199 -7.69 11.47 -11.58
N LYS A 200 -7.67 12.16 -10.44
CA LYS A 200 -8.54 13.30 -10.19
C LYS A 200 -8.21 14.43 -11.18
N PRO A 201 -9.21 15.12 -11.79
CA PRO A 201 -8.97 16.30 -12.62
C PRO A 201 -8.39 17.47 -11.81
N MET A 202 -7.76 18.39 -12.53
CA MET A 202 -7.21 19.61 -11.96
C MET A 202 -8.12 20.81 -12.24
N GLY A 203 -8.18 21.75 -11.30
CA GLY A 203 -8.92 23.01 -11.46
C GLY A 203 -7.96 24.19 -11.50
N ILE A 204 -7.78 24.82 -12.66
CA ILE A 204 -6.96 26.04 -12.83
C ILE A 204 -7.85 27.12 -13.46
N ASP A 205 -7.87 28.32 -12.89
CA ASP A 205 -8.54 29.49 -13.43
C ASP A 205 -9.97 29.21 -13.97
N SER A 206 -10.81 28.58 -13.18
CA SER A 206 -12.17 28.15 -13.55
C SER A 206 -12.27 27.06 -14.63
N MET A 207 -11.17 26.56 -15.18
CA MET A 207 -11.14 25.42 -16.07
C MET A 207 -11.11 24.11 -15.28
N LEU A 208 -11.81 23.09 -15.78
CA LEU A 208 -11.72 21.71 -15.30
C LEU A 208 -10.86 20.91 -16.28
N LEU A 209 -9.61 20.65 -15.89
CA LEU A 209 -8.60 20.11 -16.77
C LEU A 209 -8.42 18.60 -16.58
N TYR A 210 -8.42 17.89 -17.68
CA TYR A 210 -8.08 16.48 -17.83
C TYR A 210 -6.90 16.30 -18.78
N ASP A 211 -6.49 15.05 -18.99
CA ASP A 211 -5.40 14.66 -19.89
C ASP A 211 -5.59 15.30 -21.27
N GLY A 212 -4.53 15.92 -21.76
CA GLY A 212 -4.54 16.63 -23.04
C GLY A 212 -4.85 15.73 -24.22
N GLY A 213 -4.57 14.42 -24.10
CA GLY A 213 -4.85 13.43 -25.12
C GLY A 213 -6.32 13.33 -25.53
N ILE A 214 -7.25 13.85 -24.72
CA ILE A 214 -8.68 13.88 -25.10
C ILE A 214 -8.92 14.76 -26.33
N TYR A 215 -8.28 15.94 -26.42
CA TYR A 215 -8.46 16.88 -27.51
C TYR A 215 -7.26 17.03 -28.42
N ASP A 216 -6.04 16.97 -27.88
CA ASP A 216 -4.78 17.10 -28.64
C ASP A 216 -3.66 16.27 -28.01
N ASN A 217 -3.47 15.06 -28.52
CA ASN A 217 -2.45 14.13 -28.04
C ASN A 217 -1.04 14.43 -28.59
N PHE A 218 -0.91 15.36 -29.55
CA PHE A 218 0.37 15.68 -30.19
C PHE A 218 0.40 17.17 -30.58
N PRO A 219 0.79 18.07 -29.63
CA PRO A 219 0.57 19.51 -29.71
C PRO A 219 1.58 20.23 -30.61
N TRP A 220 1.71 19.79 -31.86
CA TRP A 220 2.65 20.39 -32.80
C TRP A 220 2.16 21.77 -33.28
N ARG A 221 0.84 21.96 -33.43
CA ARG A 221 0.28 23.28 -33.81
C ARG A 221 0.52 24.35 -32.76
N PRO A 222 0.22 24.12 -31.46
CA PRO A 222 0.60 25.04 -30.39
C PRO A 222 2.10 25.36 -30.34
N LEU A 223 2.95 24.32 -30.55
CA LEU A 223 4.41 24.56 -30.60
C LEU A 223 4.80 25.46 -31.77
N ASP A 224 4.22 25.24 -32.94
CA ASP A 224 4.49 26.02 -34.16
C ASP A 224 3.98 27.48 -34.05
N GLU A 225 2.76 27.65 -33.56
CA GLU A 225 2.12 28.96 -33.38
C GLU A 225 2.86 29.83 -32.34
N GLU A 226 3.29 29.24 -31.23
CA GLU A 226 3.88 29.98 -30.11
C GLU A 226 5.39 30.20 -30.27
N PHE A 227 6.12 29.27 -30.87
CA PHE A 227 7.58 29.35 -30.93
C PHE A 227 8.14 29.49 -32.34
N SER A 228 7.36 29.22 -33.38
CA SER A 228 7.75 29.35 -34.80
C SER A 228 9.14 28.76 -35.10
N PRO A 229 9.38 27.45 -34.83
CA PRO A 229 10.67 26.80 -35.12
C PRO A 229 10.88 26.61 -36.62
N ASP A 230 12.13 26.68 -37.08
CA ASP A 230 12.48 26.41 -38.47
C ASP A 230 12.41 24.92 -38.81
N LEU A 231 12.66 24.05 -37.82
CA LEU A 231 12.54 22.61 -37.94
C LEU A 231 11.78 22.04 -36.75
N ILE A 232 10.77 21.19 -37.04
CA ILE A 232 10.01 20.46 -36.01
C ILE A 232 10.41 18.99 -36.04
N VAL A 233 10.89 18.47 -34.91
CA VAL A 233 11.12 17.04 -34.69
C VAL A 233 9.94 16.48 -33.89
N GLY A 234 9.12 15.68 -34.52
CA GLY A 234 7.97 15.04 -33.88
C GLY A 234 8.33 13.65 -33.35
N SER A 235 8.13 13.43 -32.05
CA SER A 235 8.31 12.13 -31.40
C SER A 235 6.95 11.54 -31.02
N ILE A 236 6.58 10.41 -31.65
CA ILE A 236 5.26 9.78 -31.51
C ILE A 236 5.46 8.34 -31.05
N CYS A 237 4.94 8.02 -29.84
CA CYS A 237 5.07 6.71 -29.20
C CYS A 237 3.81 5.83 -29.34
N THR A 238 2.80 6.30 -30.07
CA THR A 238 1.49 5.61 -30.22
C THR A 238 1.23 5.20 -31.66
N ALA A 239 0.32 4.25 -31.86
CA ALA A 239 -0.21 3.88 -33.16
C ALA A 239 -1.08 4.98 -33.83
N GLY A 240 -1.28 6.10 -33.15
CA GLY A 240 -2.09 7.22 -33.61
C GLY A 240 -3.57 7.00 -33.35
N ASN A 241 -4.41 7.35 -34.33
CA ASN A 241 -5.87 7.25 -34.23
C ASN A 241 -6.43 5.82 -34.48
N THR A 242 -5.63 4.78 -34.30
CA THR A 242 -6.06 3.38 -34.48
C THR A 242 -7.03 2.99 -33.36
N PRO A 243 -8.21 2.44 -33.70
CA PRO A 243 -9.15 1.96 -32.67
C PRO A 243 -8.53 0.87 -31.80
N PRO A 244 -8.97 0.73 -30.53
CA PRO A 244 -8.49 -0.35 -29.66
C PRO A 244 -8.92 -1.70 -30.24
N SER A 245 -8.10 -2.73 -30.03
CA SER A 245 -8.46 -4.11 -30.37
C SER A 245 -9.48 -4.67 -29.35
N VAL A 246 -10.16 -5.74 -29.72
CA VAL A 246 -11.06 -6.46 -28.80
C VAL A 246 -10.33 -6.99 -27.57
N GLU A 247 -9.03 -7.19 -27.67
CA GLU A 247 -8.16 -7.69 -26.61
C GLU A 247 -7.61 -6.57 -25.66
N SER A 248 -7.88 -5.29 -25.99
CA SER A 248 -7.45 -4.16 -25.18
C SER A 248 -8.12 -4.18 -23.80
N ASN A 249 -7.40 -3.78 -22.74
CA ASN A 249 -7.97 -3.70 -21.41
C ASN A 249 -9.03 -2.59 -21.29
N LEU A 250 -9.89 -2.69 -20.27
CA LEU A 250 -11.02 -1.76 -20.08
C LEU A 250 -10.62 -0.29 -19.94
N LEU A 251 -9.47 0.00 -19.36
CA LEU A 251 -8.97 1.38 -19.20
C LEU A 251 -8.55 1.96 -20.54
N ASP A 252 -7.84 1.19 -21.37
CA ASP A 252 -7.44 1.61 -22.70
C ASP A 252 -8.67 1.83 -23.59
N GLN A 253 -9.66 0.95 -23.50
CA GLN A 253 -10.94 1.11 -24.23
C GLN A 253 -11.70 2.37 -23.78
N ALA A 254 -11.84 2.58 -22.46
CA ALA A 254 -12.54 3.75 -21.91
C ALA A 254 -11.85 5.06 -22.27
N PHE A 255 -10.51 5.09 -22.23
CA PHE A 255 -9.74 6.26 -22.59
C PHE A 255 -9.86 6.58 -24.09
N MET A 256 -9.75 5.58 -24.95
CA MET A 256 -9.92 5.74 -26.41
C MET A 256 -11.32 6.23 -26.79
N LEU A 257 -12.35 5.83 -26.04
CA LEU A 257 -13.72 6.37 -26.25
C LEU A 257 -13.84 7.86 -25.93
N ALA A 258 -13.03 8.36 -25.03
CA ALA A 258 -13.01 9.79 -24.66
C ALA A 258 -12.15 10.64 -25.60
N MET A 259 -11.15 10.06 -26.30
CA MET A 259 -10.21 10.77 -27.15
C MET A 259 -10.85 11.18 -28.47
N GLN A 260 -10.55 12.41 -28.88
CA GLN A 260 -10.80 12.87 -30.25
C GLN A 260 -9.65 12.47 -31.20
N LYS A 261 -9.92 12.57 -32.51
CA LYS A 261 -8.87 12.34 -33.51
C LYS A 261 -7.84 13.44 -33.41
N THR A 262 -6.59 13.06 -33.12
CA THR A 262 -5.43 13.96 -33.10
C THR A 262 -4.84 14.10 -34.51
N ASP A 263 -4.42 15.31 -34.87
CA ASP A 263 -3.66 15.57 -36.09
C ASP A 263 -2.17 15.27 -35.86
N TYR A 264 -1.71 14.13 -36.37
CA TYR A 264 -0.29 13.74 -36.33
C TYR A 264 0.50 14.17 -37.57
N THR A 265 -0.10 14.96 -38.47
CA THR A 265 0.51 15.37 -39.73
C THR A 265 1.31 16.65 -39.52
N LEU A 266 2.61 16.53 -39.51
CA LEU A 266 3.53 17.66 -39.41
C LEU A 266 3.65 18.44 -40.74
N PRO A 267 4.01 19.74 -40.73
CA PRO A 267 4.17 20.53 -41.94
C PRO A 267 5.29 20.01 -42.82
N GLU A 268 4.99 19.83 -44.12
CA GLU A 268 5.96 19.36 -45.11
C GLU A 268 7.16 20.33 -45.24
N GLY A 269 8.34 19.76 -45.54
CA GLY A 269 9.55 20.52 -45.81
C GLY A 269 10.32 21.00 -44.58
N ARG A 270 9.65 21.24 -43.44
CA ARG A 270 10.27 21.73 -42.20
C ARG A 270 9.99 20.84 -40.98
N SER A 271 9.78 19.56 -41.21
CA SER A 271 9.58 18.62 -40.09
C SER A 271 10.16 17.26 -40.36
N ILE A 272 10.44 16.52 -39.28
CA ILE A 272 10.84 15.11 -39.29
C ILE A 272 10.06 14.38 -38.21
N THR A 273 9.52 13.22 -38.56
CA THR A 273 8.72 12.40 -37.63
C THR A 273 9.51 11.15 -37.25
N ILE A 274 9.70 10.96 -35.93
CA ILE A 274 10.23 9.75 -35.33
C ILE A 274 9.03 9.06 -34.67
N ARG A 275 8.66 7.87 -35.15
CA ARG A 275 7.41 7.23 -34.75
C ARG A 275 7.53 5.74 -34.56
N ARG A 276 6.97 5.26 -33.42
CA ARG A 276 6.76 3.84 -33.15
C ARG A 276 5.41 3.63 -32.45
N GLY A 277 4.64 2.67 -32.93
CA GLY A 277 3.50 2.12 -32.15
C GLY A 277 4.08 1.19 -31.06
N VAL A 278 4.44 1.75 -29.89
CA VAL A 278 5.00 0.96 -28.77
C VAL A 278 3.95 -0.01 -28.26
N ASP A 279 4.29 -1.29 -28.25
CA ASP A 279 3.42 -2.35 -27.73
C ASP A 279 3.62 -2.50 -26.20
N ALA A 280 2.90 -1.69 -25.43
CA ALA A 280 2.86 -1.70 -23.97
C ALA A 280 1.50 -1.18 -23.50
N GLY A 281 1.06 -1.60 -22.33
CA GLY A 281 -0.11 -1.01 -21.67
C GLY A 281 0.16 0.42 -21.18
N MET A 282 -0.90 1.21 -20.99
CA MET A 282 -0.79 2.61 -20.55
C MET A 282 -0.06 2.77 -19.21
N LEU A 283 -0.19 1.80 -18.29
CA LEU A 283 0.44 1.80 -16.97
C LEU A 283 1.52 0.72 -16.82
N ASP A 284 2.00 0.17 -17.93
CA ASP A 284 3.04 -0.88 -17.94
C ASP A 284 4.44 -0.27 -17.96
N PHE A 285 4.96 0.02 -16.77
CA PHE A 285 6.32 0.54 -16.58
C PHE A 285 7.39 -0.55 -16.41
N ASP A 286 7.03 -1.84 -16.55
CA ASP A 286 7.99 -2.95 -16.36
C ASP A 286 9.00 -3.03 -17.48
N ARG A 287 8.63 -2.60 -18.69
CA ARG A 287 9.48 -2.58 -19.90
C ARG A 287 10.14 -1.22 -20.16
N ALA A 288 10.28 -0.39 -19.12
CA ALA A 288 10.76 0.99 -19.26
C ALA A 288 12.08 1.13 -20.02
N VAL A 289 13.08 0.29 -19.71
CA VAL A 289 14.40 0.34 -20.37
C VAL A 289 14.28 -0.01 -21.85
N GLU A 290 13.55 -1.06 -22.20
CA GLU A 290 13.32 -1.48 -23.59
C GLU A 290 12.62 -0.38 -24.40
N ILE A 291 11.63 0.29 -23.78
CA ILE A 291 10.90 1.39 -24.43
C ILE A 291 11.84 2.57 -24.70
N MET A 292 12.66 2.97 -23.75
CA MET A 292 13.65 4.03 -23.92
C MET A 292 14.68 3.69 -25.02
N ASP A 293 15.18 2.45 -25.02
CA ASP A 293 16.14 1.99 -26.02
C ASP A 293 15.55 1.97 -27.43
N SER A 294 14.27 1.64 -27.56
CA SER A 294 13.57 1.71 -28.85
C SER A 294 13.46 3.15 -29.38
N GLY A 295 13.22 4.12 -28.48
CA GLY A 295 13.21 5.54 -28.83
C GLY A 295 14.58 6.04 -29.32
N TYR A 296 15.63 5.62 -28.65
CA TYR A 296 17.00 5.91 -29.08
C TYR A 296 17.32 5.34 -30.46
N ALA A 297 16.98 4.07 -30.68
CA ALA A 297 17.26 3.39 -31.97
C ALA A 297 16.51 4.06 -33.14
N ASP A 298 15.22 4.42 -32.94
CA ASP A 298 14.43 5.08 -34.00
C ASP A 298 14.93 6.49 -34.30
N ALA A 299 15.35 7.24 -33.27
CA ALA A 299 15.95 8.54 -33.45
C ALA A 299 17.28 8.47 -34.18
N MET A 300 18.13 7.46 -33.89
CA MET A 300 19.37 7.21 -34.62
C MET A 300 19.13 6.83 -36.08
N ALA A 301 18.08 6.08 -36.38
CA ALA A 301 17.69 5.78 -37.77
C ALA A 301 17.24 7.03 -38.54
N ALA A 302 16.58 7.99 -37.88
CA ALA A 302 16.19 9.27 -38.47
C ALA A 302 17.34 10.32 -38.50
N MET A 303 18.41 10.08 -37.75
CA MET A 303 19.50 11.05 -37.54
C MET A 303 20.15 11.59 -38.83
N PRO A 304 20.44 10.79 -39.89
CA PRO A 304 20.96 11.33 -41.14
C PRO A 304 20.07 12.41 -41.76
N GLN A 305 18.74 12.22 -41.72
CA GLN A 305 17.81 13.19 -42.29
C GLN A 305 17.74 14.46 -41.39
N ILE A 306 17.87 14.32 -40.07
CA ILE A 306 17.90 15.45 -39.14
C ILE A 306 19.15 16.28 -39.38
N LEU A 307 20.31 15.63 -39.46
CA LEU A 307 21.61 16.27 -39.63
C LEU A 307 21.78 16.97 -40.99
N GLU A 308 21.05 16.51 -42.00
CA GLU A 308 21.02 17.18 -43.32
C GLU A 308 20.26 18.52 -43.27
N ARG A 309 19.31 18.68 -42.31
CA ARG A 309 18.44 19.83 -42.24
C ARG A 309 18.84 20.86 -41.17
N ILE A 310 19.76 20.51 -40.27
CA ILE A 310 20.27 21.47 -39.27
C ILE A 310 21.54 22.13 -39.77
N THR A 311 21.65 23.44 -39.53
CA THR A 311 22.82 24.26 -39.95
C THR A 311 23.89 24.35 -38.88
N GLU A 312 23.52 24.23 -37.62
CA GLU A 312 24.38 24.32 -36.44
C GLU A 312 24.30 23.06 -35.60
N ARG A 313 25.41 22.67 -35.00
CA ARG A 313 25.46 21.60 -34.00
C ARG A 313 25.93 22.13 -32.66
N ARG A 314 25.38 21.59 -31.58
CA ARG A 314 25.76 21.92 -30.21
C ARG A 314 26.32 20.69 -29.54
N ASP A 315 27.53 20.76 -29.06
CA ASP A 315 28.20 19.65 -28.38
C ASP A 315 27.61 19.40 -26.96
N THR A 316 27.98 18.30 -26.36
CA THR A 316 27.55 17.92 -25.00
C THR A 316 27.96 18.98 -23.97
N ALA A 317 29.12 19.63 -24.15
CA ALA A 317 29.58 20.67 -23.22
C ALA A 317 28.66 21.88 -23.23
N TYR A 318 28.07 22.25 -24.38
CA TYR A 318 27.07 23.31 -24.47
C TYR A 318 25.84 23.00 -23.63
N TYR A 319 25.31 21.77 -23.73
CA TYR A 319 24.12 21.37 -22.95
C TYR A 319 24.41 21.30 -21.46
N GLU A 320 25.56 20.78 -21.06
CA GLU A 320 26.00 20.74 -19.67
C GLU A 320 26.16 22.13 -19.07
N ALA A 321 26.79 23.06 -19.80
CA ALA A 321 26.94 24.45 -19.37
C ALA A 321 25.57 25.15 -19.22
N ARG A 322 24.65 24.94 -20.16
CA ARG A 322 23.29 25.53 -20.12
C ARG A 322 22.50 24.99 -18.95
N ARG A 323 22.59 23.68 -18.66
CA ARG A 323 21.96 23.06 -17.48
C ARG A 323 22.53 23.60 -16.18
N ALA A 324 23.86 23.67 -16.09
CA ALA A 324 24.53 24.19 -14.90
C ALA A 324 24.10 25.64 -14.61
N ALA A 325 24.11 26.50 -15.62
CA ALA A 325 23.68 27.90 -15.50
C ALA A 325 22.20 28.04 -15.10
N PHE A 326 21.32 27.17 -15.60
CA PHE A 326 19.91 27.16 -15.20
C PHE A 326 19.72 26.68 -13.77
N ARG A 327 20.39 25.57 -13.40
CA ARG A 327 20.31 24.98 -12.05
C ARG A 327 20.88 25.89 -10.97
N GLU A 328 21.87 26.71 -11.29
CA GLU A 328 22.40 27.72 -10.36
C GLU A 328 21.34 28.74 -9.94
N ARG A 329 20.37 29.03 -10.81
CA ARG A 329 19.21 29.90 -10.50
C ARG A 329 18.11 29.17 -9.69
N CYS A 330 18.10 27.83 -9.67
CA CYS A 330 17.08 27.05 -8.98
C CYS A 330 17.32 27.06 -7.48
N PRO A 331 16.41 27.64 -6.66
CA PRO A 331 16.57 27.66 -5.23
C PRO A 331 16.35 26.26 -4.63
N ARG A 332 17.04 26.00 -3.51
CA ARG A 332 16.87 24.73 -2.77
C ARG A 332 15.48 24.66 -2.16
N LEU A 333 14.83 23.49 -2.24
CA LEU A 333 13.53 23.20 -1.65
C LEU A 333 13.63 23.12 -0.12
N LEU A 334 13.52 24.28 0.53
CA LEU A 334 13.51 24.44 1.99
C LEU A 334 12.23 25.18 2.41
N PHE A 335 11.46 24.57 3.30
CA PHE A 335 10.14 25.03 3.74
C PHE A 335 10.19 25.51 5.19
N ASP A 336 9.53 26.64 5.46
CA ASP A 336 9.35 27.19 6.80
C ASP A 336 7.93 27.73 7.06
N ASP A 337 7.08 27.76 6.04
CA ASP A 337 5.69 28.21 6.12
C ASP A 337 4.73 27.15 5.55
N TYR A 338 3.68 26.84 6.32
CA TYR A 338 2.74 25.77 6.01
C TYR A 338 1.30 26.24 6.17
N LYS A 339 0.54 26.29 5.08
CA LYS A 339 -0.88 26.61 5.05
C LYS A 339 -1.70 25.33 4.85
N LEU A 340 -2.28 24.83 5.94
CA LEU A 340 -3.09 23.62 5.95
C LEU A 340 -4.57 24.00 5.96
N GLU A 341 -5.26 23.83 4.84
CA GLU A 341 -6.66 24.17 4.65
C GLU A 341 -7.59 22.97 4.82
N GLY A 342 -8.91 23.22 4.96
CA GLY A 342 -9.94 22.18 5.02
C GLY A 342 -10.02 21.41 6.34
N LEU A 343 -9.30 21.84 7.36
CA LEU A 343 -9.15 21.17 8.65
C LEU A 343 -9.71 22.00 9.81
N SER A 344 -10.29 21.34 10.81
CA SER A 344 -10.58 21.96 12.11
C SER A 344 -9.31 22.39 12.83
N GLN A 345 -9.42 23.27 13.83
CA GLN A 345 -8.25 23.71 14.60
C GLN A 345 -7.50 22.54 15.26
N ALA A 346 -8.23 21.55 15.77
CA ALA A 346 -7.63 20.36 16.41
C ALA A 346 -6.92 19.45 15.43
N GLN A 347 -7.51 19.23 14.25
CA GLN A 347 -6.89 18.43 13.17
C GLN A 347 -5.67 19.14 12.58
N ARG A 348 -5.73 20.47 12.45
CA ARG A 348 -4.59 21.27 12.00
C ARG A 348 -3.43 21.18 13.00
N ALA A 349 -3.71 21.22 14.30
CA ALA A 349 -2.69 21.03 15.33
C ALA A 349 -2.06 19.62 15.21
N TYR A 350 -2.89 18.59 15.05
CA TYR A 350 -2.41 17.21 14.84
C TYR A 350 -1.45 17.09 13.65
N ILE A 351 -1.85 17.56 12.46
CA ILE A 351 -1.00 17.49 11.27
C ILE A 351 0.24 18.38 11.43
N ARG A 352 0.11 19.56 12.05
CA ARG A 352 1.23 20.46 12.30
C ARG A 352 2.31 19.80 13.14
N ASP A 353 1.93 19.04 14.17
CA ASP A 353 2.87 18.33 15.04
C ASP A 353 3.66 17.26 14.27
N PHE A 354 3.10 16.68 13.18
CA PHE A 354 3.84 15.80 12.29
C PHE A 354 4.73 16.56 11.27
N VAL A 355 4.24 17.65 10.70
CA VAL A 355 4.87 18.35 9.57
C VAL A 355 5.88 19.39 10.01
N GLN A 356 5.70 20.03 11.17
CA GLN A 356 6.50 21.17 11.60
C GLN A 356 7.46 20.93 12.78
N VAL A 357 7.30 19.82 13.52
CA VAL A 357 8.03 19.64 14.77
C VAL A 357 9.17 18.65 14.57
N ASP A 358 10.41 19.13 14.73
CA ASP A 358 11.48 18.24 15.17
C ASP A 358 11.08 17.68 16.54
N ARG A 359 10.58 16.45 16.58
CA ARG A 359 10.13 15.77 17.81
C ARG A 359 11.22 15.72 18.86
N ARG A 360 12.49 15.87 18.46
CA ARG A 360 13.66 15.87 19.36
C ARG A 360 13.96 17.23 20.00
N THR A 361 13.45 18.33 19.43
CA THR A 361 13.72 19.68 19.92
C THR A 361 12.45 20.54 19.87
N PRO A 362 11.49 20.36 20.79
CA PRO A 362 10.26 21.15 20.82
C PRO A 362 10.56 22.66 20.87
N GLY A 363 9.95 23.42 19.96
CA GLY A 363 10.02 24.88 19.93
C GLY A 363 11.03 25.48 18.94
N HIS A 364 11.87 24.69 18.26
CA HIS A 364 12.72 25.18 17.19
C HIS A 364 12.17 24.79 15.83
N GLN A 365 11.57 25.75 15.13
CA GLN A 365 11.22 25.61 13.73
C GLN A 365 12.50 25.76 12.89
N ARG A 366 13.04 24.66 12.40
CA ARG A 366 14.10 24.68 11.39
C ARG A 366 13.47 24.57 10.00
N PRO A 367 14.05 25.18 8.96
CA PRO A 367 13.63 24.92 7.59
C PRO A 367 13.73 23.42 7.27
N MET A 368 12.67 22.85 6.71
CA MET A 368 12.57 21.42 6.37
C MET A 368 12.86 21.21 4.89
N GLY A 369 13.65 20.22 4.55
CA GLY A 369 13.85 19.80 3.16
C GLY A 369 12.63 19.06 2.62
N PHE A 370 12.48 19.01 1.28
CA PHE A 370 11.31 18.39 0.66
C PHE A 370 11.17 16.89 0.98
N ALA A 371 12.25 16.15 0.98
CA ALA A 371 12.21 14.70 1.29
C ALA A 371 11.66 14.44 2.71
N GLU A 372 12.09 15.24 3.69
CA GLU A 372 11.58 15.16 5.06
C GLU A 372 10.09 15.57 5.14
N LEU A 373 9.70 16.64 4.44
CA LEU A 373 8.30 17.07 4.34
C LEU A 373 7.42 15.98 3.72
N ARG A 374 7.87 15.38 2.62
CA ARG A 374 7.17 14.29 1.93
C ARG A 374 6.98 13.09 2.84
N ASP A 375 8.04 12.65 3.53
CA ASP A 375 7.99 11.50 4.42
C ASP A 375 7.04 11.75 5.60
N ASN A 376 7.05 12.95 6.20
CA ASN A 376 6.11 13.35 7.24
C ASN A 376 4.65 13.40 6.73
N LEU A 377 4.43 13.91 5.50
CA LEU A 377 3.11 13.88 4.86
C LEU A 377 2.63 12.45 4.62
N PHE A 378 3.53 11.56 4.19
CA PHE A 378 3.18 10.15 4.00
C PHE A 378 2.82 9.47 5.33
N GLU A 379 3.49 9.79 6.44
CA GLU A 379 3.08 9.30 7.77
C GLU A 379 1.65 9.71 8.15
N VAL A 380 1.27 10.96 7.84
CA VAL A 380 -0.10 11.45 8.08
C VAL A 380 -1.12 10.76 7.18
N LEU A 381 -0.79 10.59 5.89
CA LEU A 381 -1.71 10.08 4.88
C LEU A 381 -1.81 8.56 4.86
N ALA A 382 -0.77 7.84 5.30
CA ALA A 382 -0.73 6.39 5.36
C ALA A 382 -1.80 5.80 6.29
N GLY A 383 -2.19 6.54 7.33
CA GLY A 383 -3.29 6.17 8.24
C GLY A 383 -4.65 6.11 7.56
N GLY A 384 -4.79 6.73 6.39
CA GLY A 384 -6.02 6.71 5.61
C GLY A 384 -7.14 7.58 6.17
N GLU A 385 -6.88 8.39 7.20
CA GLU A 385 -7.84 9.31 7.79
C GLU A 385 -8.01 10.60 6.99
N PHE A 386 -6.94 10.96 6.28
CA PHE A 386 -6.89 12.17 5.46
C PHE A 386 -6.60 11.84 4.01
N THR A 387 -7.07 12.73 3.14
CA THR A 387 -6.60 12.86 1.76
C THR A 387 -6.19 14.30 1.52
N MET A 388 -5.29 14.52 0.59
CA MET A 388 -4.74 15.84 0.26
C MET A 388 -5.02 16.13 -1.22
N ASP A 389 -5.44 17.34 -1.53
CA ASP A 389 -5.47 17.86 -2.89
C ASP A 389 -4.04 18.18 -3.37
N PHE A 390 -3.89 18.51 -4.64
CA PHE A 390 -2.61 18.91 -5.21
C PHE A 390 -1.98 20.04 -4.37
N PRO A 391 -0.71 19.91 -3.93
CA PRO A 391 -0.06 20.94 -3.11
C PRO A 391 0.48 22.06 -3.97
N HIS A 392 0.28 23.31 -3.53
CA HIS A 392 0.88 24.49 -4.12
C HIS A 392 2.11 24.92 -3.35
N VAL A 393 3.18 25.21 -4.07
CA VAL A 393 4.47 25.57 -3.50
C VAL A 393 4.95 26.88 -4.08
N ARG A 394 5.08 27.91 -3.22
CA ARG A 394 5.50 29.25 -3.63
C ARG A 394 6.83 29.62 -3.02
N TYR A 395 7.75 30.09 -3.86
CA TYR A 395 9.04 30.60 -3.44
C TYR A 395 8.94 32.08 -3.04
N ASP A 396 9.46 32.40 -1.86
CA ASP A 396 9.65 33.76 -1.39
C ASP A 396 11.13 34.14 -1.58
N SER A 397 11.41 34.98 -2.56
CA SER A 397 12.76 35.43 -2.91
C SER A 397 13.43 36.23 -1.80
N LEU A 398 12.64 36.98 -0.97
CA LEU A 398 13.15 37.78 0.13
C LEU A 398 13.65 36.90 1.29
N ARG A 399 12.96 35.79 1.54
CA ARG A 399 13.30 34.83 2.61
C ARG A 399 14.23 33.73 2.15
N GLY A 400 14.31 33.47 0.85
CA GLY A 400 15.03 32.34 0.27
C GLY A 400 14.42 30.99 0.67
N ARG A 401 13.10 30.94 0.85
CA ARG A 401 12.35 29.77 1.37
C ARG A 401 11.05 29.57 0.59
N TYR A 402 10.51 28.37 0.69
CA TYR A 402 9.22 28.02 0.13
C TYR A 402 8.12 27.99 1.19
N SER A 403 6.93 28.40 0.82
CA SER A 403 5.68 28.09 1.52
C SER A 403 5.02 26.87 0.90
N PHE A 404 4.49 25.99 1.73
CA PHE A 404 3.70 24.83 1.33
C PHE A 404 2.24 25.08 1.67
N GLN A 405 1.36 24.99 0.69
CA GLN A 405 -0.07 25.13 0.85
C GLN A 405 -0.78 23.89 0.32
N ALA A 406 -1.59 23.23 1.15
CA ALA A 406 -2.39 22.09 0.73
C ALA A 406 -3.74 22.08 1.43
N ARG A 407 -4.76 21.64 0.69
CA ARG A 407 -6.08 21.39 1.24
C ARG A 407 -6.24 19.92 1.56
N PHE A 408 -6.59 19.66 2.81
CA PHE A 408 -6.85 18.33 3.31
C PHE A 408 -8.35 18.07 3.41
N HIS A 409 -8.74 16.85 3.16
CA HIS A 409 -10.09 16.36 3.37
C HIS A 409 -10.05 15.20 4.36
N THR A 410 -10.95 15.22 5.33
CA THR A 410 -11.17 14.06 6.19
C THR A 410 -11.94 13.02 5.41
N ARG A 411 -11.52 11.76 5.54
CA ARG A 411 -12.33 10.66 5.02
C ARG A 411 -13.59 10.48 5.85
N PRO A 412 -14.65 9.85 5.30
CA PRO A 412 -15.85 9.53 6.04
C PRO A 412 -15.52 8.85 7.36
N ASN A 413 -16.13 9.32 8.43
CA ASN A 413 -15.83 8.94 9.80
C ASN A 413 -16.51 7.65 10.26
N PHE A 414 -17.47 7.13 9.48
CA PHE A 414 -18.17 5.89 9.76
C PHE A 414 -17.98 4.88 8.65
N ARG A 415 -17.58 3.66 9.04
CA ARG A 415 -17.34 2.56 8.11
C ARG A 415 -18.15 1.35 8.51
N ILE A 416 -18.89 0.79 7.55
CA ILE A 416 -19.53 -0.52 7.67
C ILE A 416 -18.73 -1.50 6.81
N THR A 417 -18.37 -2.65 7.37
CA THR A 417 -17.63 -3.71 6.69
C THR A 417 -18.42 -5.00 6.71
N ILE A 418 -18.45 -5.70 5.59
CA ILE A 418 -19.09 -7.00 5.43
C ILE A 418 -18.09 -7.96 4.83
N GLY A 419 -18.01 -9.17 5.38
CA GLY A 419 -17.04 -10.17 4.93
C GLY A 419 -17.27 -11.53 5.55
N GLY A 420 -16.19 -12.28 5.74
CA GLY A 420 -16.23 -13.57 6.41
C GLY A 420 -15.35 -14.64 5.77
N ASN A 421 -15.75 -15.88 5.96
CA ASN A 421 -15.09 -17.05 5.42
C ASN A 421 -16.13 -18.08 4.98
N ILE A 422 -15.93 -18.64 3.79
CA ILE A 422 -16.68 -19.80 3.28
C ILE A 422 -15.70 -20.99 3.21
N SER A 423 -16.07 -22.09 3.87
CA SER A 423 -15.21 -23.26 3.97
C SER A 423 -15.99 -24.52 3.61
N SER A 424 -15.30 -25.52 3.04
CA SER A 424 -15.84 -26.87 2.86
C SER A 424 -16.01 -27.60 4.20
N THR A 425 -15.35 -27.10 5.25
CA THR A 425 -15.62 -27.50 6.63
C THR A 425 -16.83 -26.71 7.15
N ALA A 426 -17.45 -27.15 8.23
CA ALA A 426 -18.55 -26.38 8.85
C ALA A 426 -18.10 -25.02 9.46
N PHE A 427 -16.84 -24.62 9.27
CA PHE A 427 -16.27 -23.36 9.77
C PHE A 427 -16.56 -22.20 8.82
N ASN A 428 -17.85 -21.98 8.55
CA ASN A 428 -18.32 -20.83 7.78
C ASN A 428 -18.61 -19.67 8.73
N GLN A 429 -18.20 -18.46 8.33
CA GLN A 429 -18.40 -17.26 9.13
C GLN A 429 -18.89 -16.10 8.27
N ALA A 430 -19.95 -15.43 8.69
CA ALA A 430 -20.32 -14.11 8.21
C ALA A 430 -19.77 -13.05 9.16
N TYR A 431 -19.21 -12.00 8.61
CA TYR A 431 -18.64 -10.88 9.36
C TYR A 431 -19.40 -9.59 9.07
N ILE A 432 -19.74 -8.86 10.12
CA ILE A 432 -20.16 -7.48 10.04
C ILE A 432 -19.39 -6.64 11.06
N GLY A 433 -18.85 -5.53 10.59
CA GLY A 433 -18.12 -4.56 11.41
C GLY A 433 -18.66 -3.16 11.21
N MET A 434 -18.72 -2.38 12.27
CA MET A 434 -19.05 -0.96 12.28
C MET A 434 -17.96 -0.22 13.03
N ASN A 435 -17.36 0.77 12.39
CA ASN A 435 -16.30 1.57 12.98
C ASN A 435 -16.60 3.05 12.80
N TYR A 436 -16.56 3.79 13.89
CA TYR A 436 -16.60 5.24 13.91
C TYR A 436 -15.24 5.77 14.33
N GLN A 437 -14.73 6.77 13.59
CA GLN A 437 -13.43 7.36 13.86
C GLN A 437 -13.53 8.88 13.90
N ARG A 438 -12.89 9.48 14.91
CA ARG A 438 -12.77 10.93 15.03
C ARG A 438 -11.33 11.30 15.35
N ILE A 439 -10.78 12.24 14.58
CA ILE A 439 -9.42 12.74 14.76
C ILE A 439 -9.51 14.20 15.23
N GLY A 440 -8.83 14.47 16.33
CA GLY A 440 -8.69 15.78 16.94
C GLY A 440 -7.37 15.85 17.70
N ARG A 441 -7.35 16.47 18.87
CA ARG A 441 -6.19 16.43 19.77
C ARG A 441 -5.87 15.02 20.25
N VAL A 442 -6.87 14.18 20.32
CA VAL A 442 -6.77 12.73 20.51
C VAL A 442 -7.51 12.05 19.38
N GLY A 443 -6.96 10.95 18.88
CA GLY A 443 -7.64 10.07 17.95
C GLY A 443 -8.58 9.14 18.71
N GLN A 444 -9.84 9.05 18.32
CA GLN A 444 -10.80 8.12 18.89
C GLN A 444 -11.35 7.22 17.81
N ARG A 445 -11.32 5.93 18.06
CA ARG A 445 -11.96 4.90 17.23
C ARG A 445 -12.89 4.09 18.12
N LEU A 446 -14.16 3.97 17.72
CA LEU A 446 -15.15 3.13 18.37
C LEU A 446 -15.60 2.09 17.35
N GLY A 447 -15.75 0.85 17.78
CA GLY A 447 -16.09 -0.24 16.86
C GLY A 447 -16.95 -1.31 17.51
N ALA A 448 -17.79 -1.91 16.69
CA ALA A 448 -18.50 -3.13 16.97
C ALA A 448 -18.22 -4.13 15.85
N GLU A 449 -17.83 -5.34 16.21
CA GLU A 449 -17.52 -6.42 15.28
C GLU A 449 -18.29 -7.66 15.69
N LEU A 450 -18.87 -8.35 14.72
CA LEU A 450 -19.62 -9.58 14.94
C LEU A 450 -19.28 -10.59 13.86
N TYR A 451 -18.90 -11.79 14.29
CA TYR A 451 -18.71 -12.97 13.48
C TYR A 451 -19.75 -14.01 13.84
N LEU A 452 -20.50 -14.45 12.87
CA LEU A 452 -21.56 -15.43 13.01
C LEU A 452 -21.24 -16.68 12.23
N GLY A 453 -21.13 -17.79 12.92
CA GLY A 453 -20.92 -19.10 12.29
C GLY A 453 -21.46 -20.23 13.13
N PRO A 454 -21.75 -21.40 12.54
CA PRO A 454 -22.33 -22.54 13.24
C PRO A 454 -21.40 -23.16 14.29
N LEU A 455 -20.09 -23.13 14.04
CA LEU A 455 -19.09 -23.66 14.97
C LEU A 455 -18.44 -22.59 15.82
N TYR A 456 -18.34 -21.37 15.31
CA TYR A 456 -17.65 -20.29 16.00
C TYR A 456 -18.35 -18.96 15.78
N THR A 457 -18.81 -18.39 16.87
CA THR A 457 -19.40 -17.05 16.92
C THR A 457 -18.60 -16.21 17.90
N TRP A 458 -18.27 -14.97 17.54
CA TRP A 458 -17.69 -14.03 18.47
C TRP A 458 -18.06 -12.59 18.14
N GLY A 459 -18.02 -11.75 19.16
CA GLY A 459 -18.24 -10.33 19.00
C GLY A 459 -17.34 -9.52 19.91
N LYS A 460 -17.09 -8.29 19.45
CA LYS A 460 -16.30 -7.29 20.15
C LYS A 460 -16.99 -5.96 20.07
N LEU A 461 -17.16 -5.32 21.22
CA LEU A 461 -17.55 -3.92 21.33
C LEU A 461 -16.45 -3.19 22.04
N GLY A 462 -15.90 -2.14 21.45
CA GLY A 462 -14.79 -1.46 22.07
C GLY A 462 -14.32 -0.23 21.34
N GLY A 463 -13.19 0.29 21.77
CA GLY A 463 -12.60 1.45 21.17
C GLY A 463 -11.12 1.56 21.46
N ARG A 464 -10.55 2.54 20.83
CA ARG A 464 -9.16 2.94 21.02
C ARG A 464 -9.07 4.44 21.08
N THR A 465 -8.27 4.93 22.00
CA THR A 465 -7.91 6.34 22.12
C THR A 465 -6.41 6.48 21.89
N ASP A 466 -6.02 7.23 20.87
CA ASP A 466 -4.63 7.54 20.55
C ASP A 466 -4.29 8.94 21.08
N PHE A 467 -3.27 9.01 21.94
CA PHE A 467 -2.74 10.25 22.49
C PHE A 467 -1.48 10.64 21.72
N TYR A 468 -1.55 11.78 21.03
CA TYR A 468 -0.44 12.30 20.22
C TYR A 468 0.46 13.18 21.09
N LEU A 469 1.23 12.53 21.94
CA LEU A 469 2.28 13.13 22.77
C LEU A 469 3.62 13.07 22.06
N VAL A 470 4.66 13.63 22.67
CA VAL A 470 6.04 13.47 22.16
C VAL A 470 6.38 11.99 21.96
N GLU A 471 6.01 11.15 22.93
CA GLU A 471 5.97 9.70 22.78
C GLU A 471 4.50 9.27 22.61
N PRO A 472 4.08 8.79 21.43
CA PRO A 472 2.70 8.40 21.20
C PRO A 472 2.26 7.27 22.13
N LEU A 473 1.11 7.43 22.75
CA LEU A 473 0.50 6.44 23.65
C LEU A 473 -0.89 6.09 23.14
N PHE A 474 -1.29 4.84 23.27
CA PHE A 474 -2.67 4.45 23.01
C PHE A 474 -3.28 3.66 24.17
N LEU A 475 -4.59 3.75 24.26
CA LEU A 475 -5.43 2.98 25.18
C LEU A 475 -6.49 2.23 24.37
N ASP A 476 -6.43 0.90 24.37
CA ASP A 476 -7.46 0.02 23.80
C ASP A 476 -8.36 -0.49 24.93
N TYR A 477 -9.66 -0.47 24.72
CA TYR A 477 -10.65 -1.02 25.65
C TYR A 477 -11.72 -1.77 24.87
N SER A 478 -12.11 -2.95 25.36
CA SER A 478 -13.15 -3.75 24.70
C SER A 478 -13.83 -4.72 25.65
N TYR A 479 -15.09 -5.01 25.31
CA TYR A 479 -15.80 -6.18 25.78
C TYR A 479 -15.83 -7.21 24.64
N ASN A 480 -15.43 -8.43 24.96
CA ASN A 480 -15.33 -9.52 24.01
C ASN A 480 -16.20 -10.68 24.51
N PHE A 481 -16.87 -11.35 23.57
CA PHE A 481 -17.56 -12.62 23.86
C PHE A 481 -17.31 -13.59 22.70
N SER A 482 -17.21 -14.88 23.01
CA SER A 482 -17.08 -15.92 22.00
C SER A 482 -17.77 -17.21 22.44
N VAL A 483 -18.21 -17.96 21.44
CA VAL A 483 -18.73 -19.32 21.61
C VAL A 483 -18.09 -20.18 20.53
N HIS A 484 -17.36 -21.19 20.94
CA HIS A 484 -16.68 -22.12 20.07
C HIS A 484 -17.16 -23.53 20.33
N ASN A 485 -17.81 -24.13 19.35
CA ASN A 485 -18.20 -25.53 19.35
C ASN A 485 -17.08 -26.33 18.67
N LEU A 486 -16.18 -26.86 19.45
CA LEU A 486 -15.06 -27.65 18.97
C LEU A 486 -15.53 -29.09 18.78
N ARG A 487 -15.22 -29.66 17.62
CA ARG A 487 -15.49 -31.07 17.33
C ARG A 487 -14.19 -31.76 16.97
N HIS A 488 -13.98 -32.95 17.51
CA HIS A 488 -12.86 -33.76 17.11
C HIS A 488 -13.16 -34.39 15.75
N GLY A 489 -12.38 -34.06 14.73
CA GLY A 489 -12.14 -34.85 13.53
C GLY A 489 -13.26 -35.04 12.50
N SER A 490 -14.44 -34.37 12.56
CA SER A 490 -15.57 -34.79 11.71
C SER A 490 -15.72 -34.12 10.34
N PHE A 491 -15.07 -32.98 10.05
CA PHE A 491 -15.27 -32.26 8.79
C PHE A 491 -14.03 -32.23 7.91
N GLY A 492 -14.20 -32.62 6.64
CA GLY A 492 -13.12 -32.60 5.65
C GLY A 492 -12.16 -33.82 5.78
N ASN A 493 -12.43 -34.71 6.71
CA ASN A 493 -11.62 -35.91 6.89
C ASN A 493 -11.83 -36.89 5.72
N VAL A 494 -10.74 -37.21 5.03
CA VAL A 494 -10.73 -38.19 3.92
C VAL A 494 -10.80 -39.61 4.46
N THR A 495 -10.51 -39.77 5.75
CA THR A 495 -10.55 -41.07 6.45
C THR A 495 -11.63 -41.06 7.51
N LYS A 496 -12.49 -42.09 7.57
CA LYS A 496 -13.56 -42.20 8.58
C LYS A 496 -12.97 -42.26 9.99
N ILE A 497 -13.49 -41.43 10.92
CA ILE A 497 -13.22 -41.48 12.35
C ILE A 497 -14.55 -41.75 13.06
N ASP A 498 -14.56 -42.69 13.99
CA ASP A 498 -15.78 -43.17 14.64
C ASP A 498 -16.15 -42.39 15.92
N ASN A 499 -15.33 -41.50 16.46
CA ASN A 499 -15.60 -40.77 17.69
C ASN A 499 -15.66 -39.26 17.46
N THR A 500 -16.80 -38.65 17.75
CA THR A 500 -17.02 -37.21 17.74
C THR A 500 -17.19 -36.68 19.17
N GLU A 501 -16.11 -36.45 19.87
CA GLU A 501 -16.17 -35.70 21.13
C GLU A 501 -16.59 -34.25 20.82
N GLN A 502 -17.59 -33.76 21.54
CA GLN A 502 -18.08 -32.39 21.44
C GLN A 502 -17.62 -31.60 22.66
N VAL A 503 -16.85 -30.55 22.40
CA VAL A 503 -16.42 -29.64 23.44
C VAL A 503 -16.88 -28.24 23.07
N LYS A 504 -17.50 -27.55 24.03
CA LYS A 504 -17.98 -26.17 23.85
C LYS A 504 -17.24 -25.23 24.80
N GLU A 505 -16.56 -24.28 24.24
CA GLU A 505 -15.95 -23.16 24.97
C GLU A 505 -16.83 -21.91 24.80
N SER A 506 -17.19 -21.25 25.90
CA SER A 506 -17.82 -19.95 25.86
C SER A 506 -17.11 -18.98 26.78
N GLU A 507 -16.74 -17.84 26.27
CA GLU A 507 -15.92 -16.86 26.97
C GLU A 507 -16.54 -15.48 26.89
N SER A 508 -16.42 -14.69 27.96
CA SER A 508 -16.68 -13.27 27.93
C SER A 508 -15.79 -12.51 28.91
N PHE A 509 -15.22 -11.39 28.43
CA PHE A 509 -14.28 -10.60 29.23
C PHE A 509 -14.17 -9.16 28.76
N PHE A 510 -13.82 -8.30 29.72
CA PHE A 510 -13.34 -6.95 29.48
C PHE A 510 -11.83 -6.98 29.29
N SER A 511 -11.35 -6.21 28.33
CA SER A 511 -9.92 -6.03 28.03
C SER A 511 -9.59 -4.55 28.05
N LEU A 512 -8.52 -4.20 28.73
CA LEU A 512 -7.93 -2.87 28.75
C LEU A 512 -6.44 -3.02 28.44
N ALA A 513 -5.95 -2.30 27.41
CA ALA A 513 -4.52 -2.33 27.08
C ALA A 513 -3.99 -0.92 26.88
N ALA A 514 -2.82 -0.65 27.43
CA ALA A 514 -2.02 0.52 27.12
C ALA A 514 -0.79 0.11 26.33
N GLY A 515 -0.37 0.93 25.36
CA GLY A 515 0.81 0.61 24.58
C GLY A 515 1.40 1.83 23.91
N MET A 516 2.66 1.67 23.49
CA MET A 516 3.43 2.70 22.79
C MET A 516 4.32 2.07 21.72
N PRO A 517 4.65 2.79 20.64
CA PRO A 517 5.62 2.31 19.68
C PRO A 517 7.02 2.29 20.28
N LEU A 518 7.78 1.23 20.02
CA LEU A 518 9.23 1.20 20.28
C LEU A 518 10.00 1.67 19.03
N THR A 519 9.48 1.31 17.86
CA THR A 519 9.96 1.75 16.54
C THR A 519 8.78 1.82 15.60
N HIS A 520 8.93 2.33 14.38
CA HIS A 520 7.88 2.29 13.34
C HIS A 520 7.28 0.89 13.10
N ARG A 521 8.02 -0.16 13.41
CA ARG A 521 7.64 -1.55 13.13
C ARG A 521 7.40 -2.38 14.39
N SER A 522 7.51 -1.81 15.56
CA SER A 522 7.37 -2.54 16.83
C SER A 522 6.62 -1.74 17.87
N VAL A 523 5.86 -2.44 18.71
CA VAL A 523 5.02 -1.89 19.76
C VAL A 523 5.23 -2.69 21.05
N VAL A 524 5.21 -1.99 22.18
CA VAL A 524 5.07 -2.61 23.51
C VAL A 524 3.67 -2.36 24.03
N THR A 525 3.05 -3.38 24.60
CA THR A 525 1.70 -3.31 25.18
C THR A 525 1.65 -3.98 26.53
N LEU A 526 0.91 -3.38 27.46
CA LEU A 526 0.49 -3.99 28.69
C LEU A 526 -1.05 -4.13 28.65
N ARG A 527 -1.54 -5.35 28.80
CA ARG A 527 -2.96 -5.69 28.70
C ARG A 527 -3.46 -6.35 29.97
N ALA A 528 -4.59 -5.91 30.44
CA ALA A 528 -5.35 -6.53 31.53
C ALA A 528 -6.67 -7.04 31.01
N ASN A 529 -7.04 -8.29 31.34
CA ASN A 529 -8.30 -8.91 31.02
C ASN A 529 -9.00 -9.36 32.30
N ALA A 530 -10.34 -9.22 32.35
CA ALA A 530 -11.14 -9.72 33.47
C ALA A 530 -12.45 -10.29 32.94
N GLY A 531 -12.77 -11.54 33.29
CA GLY A 531 -13.96 -12.20 32.74
C GLY A 531 -14.15 -13.60 33.23
N HIS A 532 -14.82 -14.38 32.41
CA HIS A 532 -15.02 -15.79 32.68
C HIS A 532 -15.01 -16.60 31.39
N VAL A 533 -14.59 -17.85 31.52
CA VAL A 533 -14.69 -18.90 30.50
C VAL A 533 -15.44 -20.08 31.07
N ASN A 534 -16.28 -20.70 30.25
CA ASN A 534 -16.96 -21.95 30.56
C ASN A 534 -16.57 -22.99 29.54
N TYR A 535 -16.12 -24.13 30.03
CA TYR A 535 -15.84 -25.33 29.26
C TYR A 535 -16.94 -26.34 29.52
N ARG A 536 -17.64 -26.78 28.47
CA ARG A 536 -18.65 -27.83 28.52
C ARG A 536 -18.15 -28.97 27.62
N TYR A 537 -18.13 -30.18 28.14
CA TYR A 537 -17.61 -31.36 27.47
C TYR A 537 -18.48 -32.56 27.84
N ASP A 538 -18.48 -33.57 26.96
CA ASP A 538 -19.21 -34.82 27.20
C ASP A 538 -18.63 -35.49 28.44
N SER A 539 -19.52 -36.09 29.26
CA SER A 539 -19.12 -36.80 30.46
C SER A 539 -18.33 -38.07 30.07
N GLU A 540 -17.30 -38.40 30.84
CA GLU A 540 -16.61 -39.70 30.73
C GLU A 540 -17.53 -40.88 31.09
N ASP A 541 -18.66 -40.63 31.73
CA ASP A 541 -19.67 -41.63 32.03
C ASP A 541 -20.50 -41.93 30.77
N LEU A 542 -20.24 -43.09 30.12
CA LEU A 542 -20.89 -43.56 28.90
C LEU A 542 -22.43 -43.68 28.97
N PHE A 543 -23.01 -43.50 30.13
CA PHE A 543 -24.46 -43.63 30.38
C PHE A 543 -25.15 -42.29 30.72
N ALA A 544 -24.40 -41.19 30.74
CA ALA A 544 -24.95 -39.88 31.05
C ALA A 544 -25.30 -39.08 29.78
N ASP A 545 -26.58 -38.66 29.68
CA ASP A 545 -27.03 -37.77 28.62
C ASP A 545 -26.64 -36.28 28.87
N ASP A 546 -25.98 -36.01 30.02
CA ASP A 546 -25.61 -34.66 30.45
C ASP A 546 -24.09 -34.40 30.30
N THR A 547 -23.76 -33.12 30.23
CA THR A 547 -22.38 -32.66 30.04
C THR A 547 -21.78 -32.08 31.32
N ASP A 548 -20.52 -32.32 31.55
CA ASP A 548 -19.72 -31.67 32.59
C ASP A 548 -19.49 -30.19 32.27
N LEU A 549 -19.40 -29.36 33.30
CA LEU A 549 -19.20 -27.93 33.15
C LEU A 549 -18.12 -27.42 34.10
N THR A 550 -17.04 -26.90 33.53
CA THR A 550 -16.03 -26.13 34.26
C THR A 550 -16.17 -24.65 33.96
N ARG A 551 -16.28 -23.84 35.00
CA ARG A 551 -16.33 -22.38 34.94
C ARG A 551 -15.10 -21.79 35.61
N PHE A 552 -14.38 -20.95 34.91
CA PHE A 552 -13.24 -20.24 35.45
C PHE A 552 -13.45 -18.71 35.34
N ARG A 553 -13.50 -18.02 36.49
CA ARG A 553 -13.53 -16.55 36.56
C ARG A 553 -12.11 -16.07 36.78
N PHE A 554 -11.62 -15.22 35.89
CA PHE A 554 -10.20 -14.87 35.86
C PHE A 554 -9.97 -13.36 35.81
N PHE A 555 -8.75 -13.01 36.26
CA PHE A 555 -8.05 -11.78 35.95
C PHE A 555 -6.68 -12.17 35.36
N GLY A 556 -6.32 -11.54 34.24
CA GLY A 556 -5.05 -11.81 33.57
C GLY A 556 -4.31 -10.55 33.21
N LEU A 557 -2.99 -10.60 33.26
CA LEU A 557 -2.08 -9.55 32.80
C LEU A 557 -1.17 -10.12 31.70
N LYS A 558 -0.93 -9.35 30.64
CA LYS A 558 -0.01 -9.68 29.56
C LYS A 558 0.86 -8.48 29.22
N ALA A 559 2.16 -8.65 29.26
CA ALA A 559 3.13 -7.73 28.66
C ALA A 559 3.60 -8.34 27.33
N GLU A 560 3.57 -7.56 26.26
CA GLU A 560 3.95 -8.04 24.93
C GLU A 560 4.79 -7.01 24.18
N VAL A 561 5.85 -7.47 23.53
CA VAL A 561 6.56 -6.75 22.47
C VAL A 561 6.25 -7.44 21.15
N ALA A 562 5.71 -6.69 20.21
CA ALA A 562 5.32 -7.22 18.89
C ALA A 562 5.94 -6.40 17.76
N ARG A 563 6.36 -7.09 16.70
CA ARG A 563 6.84 -6.51 15.45
C ARG A 563 6.19 -7.28 14.30
N ASN A 564 5.52 -6.58 13.38
CA ASN A 564 4.92 -7.19 12.21
C ASN A 564 5.23 -6.38 10.96
N THR A 565 5.79 -7.04 9.96
CA THR A 565 6.11 -6.49 8.63
C THR A 565 5.63 -7.41 7.50
N LEU A 566 4.72 -8.34 7.80
CA LEU A 566 4.17 -9.26 6.80
C LEU A 566 3.42 -8.50 5.71
N ASP A 567 3.63 -8.89 4.47
CA ASP A 567 2.95 -8.31 3.30
C ASP A 567 1.45 -8.66 3.25
N LYS A 568 1.08 -9.82 3.81
CA LYS A 568 -0.31 -10.31 3.88
C LYS A 568 -0.59 -11.03 5.19
N PHE A 569 -1.83 -10.93 5.65
CA PHE A 569 -2.26 -11.61 6.88
C PHE A 569 -2.31 -13.13 6.73
N LEU A 570 -2.89 -13.63 5.64
CA LEU A 570 -2.93 -15.04 5.30
C LEU A 570 -1.98 -15.31 4.14
N TYR A 571 -1.24 -16.41 4.25
CA TYR A 571 -0.29 -16.84 3.24
C TYR A 571 0.74 -15.77 2.84
N PRO A 572 1.44 -15.15 3.82
CA PRO A 572 2.46 -14.16 3.53
C PRO A 572 3.62 -14.76 2.73
N ARG A 573 4.27 -13.92 1.92
CA ARG A 573 5.42 -14.30 1.10
C ARG A 573 6.70 -13.58 1.51
N ARG A 574 6.57 -12.42 2.16
CA ARG A 574 7.71 -11.63 2.66
C ARG A 574 7.37 -10.95 3.98
N GLY A 575 8.44 -10.60 4.71
CA GLY A 575 8.31 -9.92 5.99
C GLY A 575 8.41 -10.85 7.18
N SER A 576 8.18 -10.32 8.37
CA SER A 576 8.29 -11.03 9.64
C SER A 576 7.19 -10.65 10.61
N ASP A 577 6.76 -11.60 11.44
CA ASP A 577 5.96 -11.38 12.64
C ASP A 577 6.73 -11.97 13.84
N LEU A 578 7.14 -11.11 14.78
CA LEU A 578 7.83 -11.50 16.00
C LEU A 578 7.00 -11.00 17.19
N ARG A 579 6.69 -11.89 18.11
CA ARG A 579 5.98 -11.59 19.36
C ARG A 579 6.66 -12.24 20.53
N LEU A 580 6.95 -11.45 21.54
CA LEU A 580 7.48 -11.89 22.81
C LEU A 580 6.49 -11.46 23.89
N SER A 581 6.00 -12.41 24.68
CA SER A 581 5.01 -12.07 25.71
C SER A 581 5.26 -12.83 27.01
N GLY A 582 5.00 -12.15 28.13
CA GLY A 582 4.86 -12.72 29.45
C GLY A 582 3.44 -12.52 29.95
N ILE A 583 2.88 -13.52 30.60
CA ILE A 583 1.53 -13.50 31.12
C ILE A 583 1.47 -13.90 32.60
N TYR A 584 0.47 -13.39 33.28
CA TYR A 584 0.05 -13.84 34.61
C TYR A 584 -1.45 -13.96 34.61
N VAL A 585 -1.99 -15.08 35.07
CA VAL A 585 -3.43 -15.30 35.20
C VAL A 585 -3.73 -15.80 36.61
N THR A 586 -4.80 -15.28 37.18
CA THR A 586 -5.33 -15.74 38.47
C THR A 586 -6.85 -15.79 38.43
N GLY A 587 -7.46 -16.72 39.13
CA GLY A 587 -8.93 -16.82 39.14
C GLY A 587 -9.45 -17.95 39.99
N ARG A 588 -10.78 -18.04 40.02
CA ARG A 588 -11.49 -19.06 40.76
C ARG A 588 -12.16 -20.06 39.81
N GLU A 589 -11.85 -21.31 40.04
CA GLU A 589 -12.48 -22.43 39.35
C GLU A 589 -13.73 -22.91 40.08
N LYS A 590 -14.75 -23.31 39.30
CA LYS A 590 -15.95 -24.02 39.74
C LYS A 590 -16.24 -25.14 38.77
N VAL A 591 -16.49 -26.35 39.26
CA VAL A 591 -16.80 -27.55 38.48
C VAL A 591 -18.19 -28.05 38.86
N ARG A 592 -18.95 -28.47 37.87
CA ARG A 592 -20.23 -29.18 38.04
C ARG A 592 -20.19 -30.42 37.17
N PRO A 593 -19.97 -31.59 37.73
CA PRO A 593 -20.17 -32.87 37.05
C PRO A 593 -21.64 -33.05 36.61
N CYS A 594 -21.84 -33.89 35.58
CA CYS A 594 -23.16 -34.11 35.00
C CYS A 594 -24.19 -34.69 36.02
N ASP A 595 -23.70 -35.50 36.97
CA ASP A 595 -24.49 -36.12 38.04
C ASP A 595 -24.73 -35.23 39.26
N ALA A 596 -24.16 -34.01 39.29
CA ALA A 596 -24.23 -33.09 40.40
C ALA A 596 -25.12 -31.86 40.09
N GLU A 597 -26.07 -31.56 40.99
CA GLU A 597 -26.88 -30.33 40.88
C GLU A 597 -26.10 -29.06 41.24
N ARG A 598 -25.00 -29.19 42.00
CA ARG A 598 -24.28 -28.02 42.54
C ARG A 598 -22.83 -27.97 42.07
N PHE A 599 -22.36 -26.76 41.87
CA PHE A 599 -20.94 -26.51 41.64
C PHE A 599 -20.13 -26.73 42.91
N TYR A 600 -18.99 -27.45 42.80
CA TYR A 600 -17.92 -27.42 43.81
C TYR A 600 -16.79 -26.51 43.33
N SER A 601 -15.98 -25.99 44.24
CA SER A 601 -14.86 -25.11 43.88
C SER A 601 -13.53 -25.73 44.32
N PRO A 602 -12.71 -26.15 43.37
CA PRO A 602 -11.33 -26.66 43.71
C PRO A 602 -10.43 -25.54 44.28
N GLY A 603 -10.85 -24.27 44.22
CA GLY A 603 -10.13 -23.14 44.80
C GLY A 603 -9.65 -22.10 43.81
N MET A 604 -8.64 -21.35 44.24
CA MET A 604 -7.94 -20.35 43.39
C MET A 604 -6.90 -21.05 42.56
N ARG A 605 -6.83 -20.63 41.30
CA ARG A 605 -5.80 -21.04 40.34
C ARG A 605 -4.99 -19.82 39.94
N HIS A 606 -3.68 -19.98 39.80
CA HIS A 606 -2.81 -18.95 39.30
C HIS A 606 -1.64 -19.55 38.56
N TRP A 607 -1.19 -18.89 37.51
CA TRP A 607 -0.06 -19.32 36.72
C TRP A 607 0.64 -18.16 36.02
N PHE A 608 1.89 -18.39 35.68
CA PHE A 608 2.69 -17.57 34.78
C PHE A 608 2.95 -18.29 33.48
N GLY A 609 3.19 -17.55 32.44
CA GLY A 609 3.62 -18.09 31.16
C GLY A 609 4.44 -17.12 30.35
N ALA A 610 5.20 -17.66 29.44
CA ALA A 610 5.98 -16.93 28.47
C ALA A 610 5.78 -17.55 27.08
N ARG A 611 5.70 -16.72 26.04
CA ARG A 611 5.61 -17.17 24.64
C ARG A 611 6.53 -16.36 23.76
N VAL A 612 7.22 -17.05 22.85
CA VAL A 612 8.00 -16.50 21.75
C VAL A 612 7.39 -17.07 20.47
N SER A 613 6.89 -16.20 19.62
CA SER A 613 6.36 -16.58 18.29
C SER A 613 7.07 -15.77 17.22
N TRP A 614 7.72 -16.43 16.29
CA TRP A 614 8.47 -15.81 15.22
C TRP A 614 8.18 -16.48 13.89
N SER A 615 7.71 -15.72 12.92
CA SER A 615 7.53 -16.14 11.53
C SER A 615 8.33 -15.22 10.62
N GLN A 616 9.06 -15.79 9.67
CA GLN A 616 9.86 -15.04 8.70
C GLN A 616 9.64 -15.60 7.31
N TYR A 617 9.49 -14.71 6.33
CA TYR A 617 9.30 -15.07 4.93
C TYR A 617 10.26 -14.26 4.07
N PHE A 618 10.87 -14.94 3.11
CA PHE A 618 11.86 -14.38 2.19
C PHE A 618 11.38 -14.52 0.76
N ASP A 619 11.31 -13.40 0.08
CA ASP A 619 11.23 -13.36 -1.37
C ASP A 619 12.67 -13.41 -1.91
N ILE A 620 12.97 -14.37 -2.78
CA ILE A 620 14.32 -14.56 -3.29
C ILE A 620 14.46 -13.74 -4.58
N PRO A 621 15.20 -12.61 -4.57
CA PRO A 621 15.22 -11.67 -5.70
C PRO A 621 15.69 -12.26 -7.03
N GLN A 622 16.44 -13.37 -6.99
CA GLN A 622 16.98 -14.07 -8.15
C GLN A 622 16.05 -15.15 -8.72
N SER A 623 14.95 -15.44 -8.03
CA SER A 623 13.98 -16.47 -8.41
C SER A 623 12.58 -15.89 -8.38
N SER A 624 11.99 -15.62 -9.54
CA SER A 624 10.61 -15.14 -9.64
C SER A 624 9.55 -16.19 -9.29
N TRP A 625 9.95 -17.45 -9.15
CA TRP A 625 9.06 -18.60 -8.99
C TRP A 625 9.12 -19.27 -7.61
N PHE A 626 10.02 -18.83 -6.69
CA PHE A 626 10.23 -19.48 -5.40
C PHE A 626 10.37 -18.46 -4.27
N SER A 627 9.68 -18.70 -3.16
CA SER A 627 9.86 -18.03 -1.88
C SER A 627 9.89 -19.04 -0.73
N PHE A 628 10.46 -18.64 0.39
CA PHE A 628 10.68 -19.52 1.53
C PHE A 628 10.25 -18.85 2.83
N GLY A 629 9.59 -19.60 3.71
CA GLY A 629 9.26 -19.14 5.05
C GLY A 629 9.62 -20.17 6.11
N TYR A 630 9.77 -19.70 7.35
CA TYR A 630 9.84 -20.53 8.52
C TYR A 630 9.07 -19.90 9.69
N ASN A 631 8.66 -20.74 10.64
CA ASN A 631 8.09 -20.29 11.90
C ASN A 631 8.69 -21.05 13.09
N ILE A 632 8.77 -20.36 14.23
CA ILE A 632 9.16 -20.90 15.52
C ILE A 632 8.14 -20.42 16.55
N ASP A 633 7.63 -21.31 17.38
CA ASP A 633 6.69 -21.00 18.46
C ASP A 633 7.11 -21.77 19.72
N GLY A 634 7.56 -21.04 20.72
CA GLY A 634 7.98 -21.58 22.00
C GLY A 634 7.07 -21.06 23.11
N VAL A 635 6.54 -21.97 23.93
CA VAL A 635 5.67 -21.65 25.05
C VAL A 635 6.15 -22.37 26.31
N TYR A 636 6.09 -21.67 27.43
CA TYR A 636 6.24 -22.23 28.75
C TYR A 636 5.17 -21.67 29.69
N THR A 637 4.52 -22.54 30.44
CA THR A 637 3.63 -22.15 31.53
C THR A 637 3.66 -23.17 32.67
N ASN A 638 3.46 -22.67 33.90
CA ASN A 638 3.20 -23.50 35.07
C ASN A 638 1.71 -23.66 35.34
N HIS A 639 0.89 -23.75 34.27
CA HIS A 639 -0.54 -23.89 34.35
C HIS A 639 -0.93 -25.10 35.21
N PRO A 640 -1.73 -24.93 36.28
CA PRO A 640 -2.18 -26.04 37.12
C PRO A 640 -3.28 -26.84 36.43
N ASP A 641 -3.48 -28.09 36.79
CA ASP A 641 -4.62 -28.87 36.35
C ASP A 641 -5.93 -28.25 36.90
N PHE A 642 -6.93 -28.16 36.05
CA PHE A 642 -8.31 -27.90 36.48
C PHE A 642 -8.94 -29.17 37.05
N GLY A 643 -10.15 -29.07 37.61
CA GLY A 643 -10.86 -30.24 38.18
C GLY A 643 -11.35 -31.25 37.12
N SER A 644 -11.04 -31.07 35.85
CA SER A 644 -11.33 -31.97 34.75
C SER A 644 -10.18 -31.96 33.76
N TRP A 645 -9.96 -33.12 33.13
CA TRP A 645 -8.94 -33.31 32.11
C TRP A 645 -9.16 -32.46 30.88
N ASP A 646 -10.39 -32.46 30.31
CA ASP A 646 -10.71 -31.70 29.11
C ASP A 646 -10.62 -30.21 29.35
N ALA A 647 -11.13 -29.69 30.47
CA ALA A 647 -10.98 -28.30 30.83
C ALA A 647 -9.49 -27.90 31.00
N THR A 648 -8.65 -28.79 31.53
CA THR A 648 -7.23 -28.58 31.66
C THR A 648 -6.57 -28.43 30.28
N LEU A 649 -6.82 -29.37 29.38
CA LEU A 649 -6.25 -29.32 28.01
C LEU A 649 -6.73 -28.11 27.23
N MET A 650 -8.03 -27.78 27.29
CA MET A 650 -8.59 -26.63 26.58
C MET A 650 -8.04 -25.29 27.05
N SER A 651 -7.66 -25.18 28.32
CA SER A 651 -7.07 -23.97 28.90
C SER A 651 -5.56 -23.83 28.66
N MET A 652 -4.91 -24.92 28.23
CA MET A 652 -3.48 -24.91 27.90
C MET A 652 -3.18 -24.29 26.54
N PRO A 653 -1.96 -23.76 26.37
CA PRO A 653 -1.53 -23.30 25.05
C PRO A 653 -1.47 -24.44 24.03
N SER A 654 -1.83 -24.12 22.78
CA SER A 654 -1.81 -25.06 21.66
C SER A 654 -0.87 -24.64 20.55
N TYR A 655 -0.29 -25.62 19.85
CA TYR A 655 0.49 -25.39 18.63
C TYR A 655 -0.39 -25.54 17.39
N ALA A 656 -0.73 -24.41 16.75
CA ALA A 656 -1.63 -24.36 15.61
C ALA A 656 -1.05 -23.50 14.47
N PRO A 657 0.02 -23.99 13.78
CA PRO A 657 0.72 -23.21 12.75
C PRO A 657 -0.05 -23.06 11.44
N VAL A 658 -0.99 -23.95 11.15
CA VAL A 658 -1.82 -23.95 9.94
C VAL A 658 -3.26 -23.53 10.26
N GLN A 659 -3.99 -23.03 9.26
CA GLN A 659 -5.37 -22.55 9.45
C GLN A 659 -6.30 -23.65 9.99
N HIS A 660 -6.23 -24.83 9.41
CA HIS A 660 -7.07 -25.95 9.79
C HIS A 660 -6.87 -26.36 11.26
N ALA A 661 -5.63 -26.27 11.79
CA ALA A 661 -5.34 -26.61 13.19
C ALA A 661 -6.03 -25.67 14.21
N LYS A 662 -6.46 -24.48 13.78
CA LYS A 662 -7.23 -23.55 14.62
C LYS A 662 -8.74 -23.83 14.62
N MET A 663 -9.22 -24.65 13.68
CA MET A 663 -10.64 -24.95 13.48
C MET A 663 -11.09 -26.21 14.19
N ILE A 664 -10.16 -27.09 14.55
CA ILE A 664 -10.43 -28.37 15.18
C ILE A 664 -9.78 -28.48 16.54
N TYR A 665 -10.36 -29.32 17.42
CA TYR A 665 -9.78 -29.66 18.71
C TYR A 665 -8.86 -30.86 18.56
N MET A 666 -7.59 -30.66 18.93
CA MET A 666 -6.56 -31.71 18.88
C MET A 666 -5.81 -31.75 20.22
N PRO A 667 -6.22 -32.65 21.15
CA PRO A 667 -5.62 -32.77 22.49
C PRO A 667 -4.10 -32.90 22.48
N ASP A 668 -3.57 -33.64 21.51
CA ASP A 668 -2.14 -33.92 21.38
C ASP A 668 -1.28 -32.68 21.10
N PHE A 669 -1.86 -31.62 20.60
CA PHE A 669 -1.16 -30.35 20.32
C PHE A 669 -1.29 -29.30 21.44
N HIS A 670 -1.89 -29.67 22.59
CA HIS A 670 -1.94 -28.87 23.80
C HIS A 670 -0.90 -29.35 24.82
N ALA A 671 -0.15 -28.43 25.40
CA ALA A 671 0.85 -28.75 26.41
C ALA A 671 1.22 -27.54 27.27
N PRO A 672 1.64 -27.75 28.54
CA PRO A 672 2.09 -26.66 29.41
C PRO A 672 3.39 -26.01 28.90
N TRP A 673 4.24 -26.76 28.20
CA TRP A 673 5.33 -26.17 27.41
C TRP A 673 5.60 -26.98 26.14
N PHE A 674 5.97 -26.26 25.08
CA PHE A 674 6.37 -26.87 23.82
C PHE A 674 7.32 -25.93 23.06
N VAL A 675 8.04 -26.52 22.11
CA VAL A 675 8.73 -25.79 21.04
C VAL A 675 8.26 -26.38 19.72
N GLY A 676 7.66 -25.55 18.90
CA GLY A 676 7.24 -25.89 17.55
C GLY A 676 8.08 -25.12 16.53
N ALA A 677 8.42 -25.77 15.43
CA ALA A 677 9.09 -25.14 14.30
C ALA A 677 8.54 -25.68 12.99
N GLY A 678 8.56 -24.87 11.95
CA GLY A 678 8.10 -25.28 10.63
C GLY A 678 8.78 -24.52 9.50
N ILE A 679 8.77 -25.15 8.33
CA ILE A 679 9.29 -24.58 7.08
C ILE A 679 8.18 -24.57 6.03
N MET A 680 8.18 -23.52 5.20
CA MET A 680 7.10 -23.25 4.25
C MET A 680 7.66 -22.81 2.90
N PRO A 681 8.22 -23.73 2.08
CA PRO A 681 8.55 -23.45 0.70
C PRO A 681 7.28 -23.14 -0.11
N THR A 682 7.36 -22.12 -0.96
CA THR A 682 6.25 -21.63 -1.78
C THR A 682 6.73 -21.46 -3.21
N PHE A 683 5.96 -21.99 -4.18
CA PHE A 683 6.26 -22.03 -5.59
C PHE A 683 5.21 -21.24 -6.36
N ASP A 684 5.62 -20.18 -7.05
CA ASP A 684 4.75 -19.35 -7.86
C ASP A 684 4.41 -20.04 -9.17
N LEU A 685 3.14 -20.23 -9.44
CA LEU A 685 2.62 -20.80 -10.67
C LEU A 685 2.22 -19.70 -11.66
N MET A 686 1.60 -18.62 -11.15
CA MET A 686 1.20 -17.43 -11.89
C MET A 686 1.14 -16.23 -10.92
N SER A 687 0.91 -15.05 -11.45
CA SER A 687 0.66 -13.86 -10.62
C SER A 687 -0.48 -14.11 -9.63
N ASN A 688 -0.20 -13.95 -8.33
CA ASN A 688 -1.13 -14.20 -7.22
C ASN A 688 -1.63 -15.66 -7.05
N PHE A 689 -1.12 -16.62 -7.82
CA PHE A 689 -1.46 -18.05 -7.72
C PHE A 689 -0.19 -18.86 -7.48
N PHE A 690 -0.16 -19.62 -6.37
CA PHE A 690 1.02 -20.36 -5.95
C PHE A 690 0.67 -21.68 -5.24
N PHE A 691 1.63 -22.58 -5.26
CA PHE A 691 1.62 -23.82 -4.50
C PHE A 691 2.54 -23.66 -3.28
N ARG A 692 2.02 -23.94 -2.08
CA ARG A 692 2.75 -23.87 -0.82
C ARG A 692 2.72 -25.21 -0.12
N THR A 693 3.87 -25.65 0.35
CA THR A 693 3.96 -26.78 1.27
C THR A 693 4.38 -26.27 2.65
N GLY A 694 3.94 -26.93 3.69
CA GLY A 694 4.32 -26.66 5.07
C GLY A 694 4.67 -27.97 5.78
N PHE A 695 5.79 -27.99 6.47
CA PHE A 695 6.15 -29.08 7.37
C PHE A 695 6.47 -28.50 8.74
N HIS A 696 5.72 -28.95 9.75
CA HIS A 696 5.83 -28.43 11.10
C HIS A 696 6.03 -29.58 12.07
N ALA A 697 6.93 -29.37 13.04
CA ALA A 697 7.20 -30.29 14.11
C ALA A 697 7.03 -29.59 15.47
N MET A 698 6.44 -30.28 16.41
CA MET A 698 6.28 -29.83 17.80
C MET A 698 6.96 -30.82 18.73
N PHE A 699 7.80 -30.36 19.59
CA PHE A 699 8.31 -31.07 20.75
C PHE A 699 7.66 -30.54 22.02
N ARG A 700 7.00 -31.39 22.78
CA ARG A 700 6.22 -31.00 23.96
C ARG A 700 6.61 -31.67 25.25
N ALA A 701 6.21 -31.06 26.36
CA ALA A 701 6.27 -31.72 27.67
C ALA A 701 5.36 -32.96 27.74
N PRO A 702 5.79 -34.00 28.44
CA PRO A 702 4.85 -34.97 28.92
C PRO A 702 3.88 -34.27 29.90
N HIS A 703 2.62 -34.65 29.86
CA HIS A 703 1.62 -34.18 30.82
C HIS A 703 1.02 -35.41 31.51
N ASP A 704 1.56 -35.71 32.68
CA ASP A 704 1.04 -36.76 33.57
C ASP A 704 0.03 -36.14 34.53
N SER A 705 -1.24 -36.34 34.29
CA SER A 705 -2.31 -35.95 35.22
C SER A 705 -3.02 -37.15 35.76
N ALA A 706 -3.31 -37.13 37.05
CA ALA A 706 -4.15 -38.16 37.67
C ALA A 706 -5.59 -38.14 37.15
N LEU A 707 -5.98 -37.07 36.43
CA LEU A 707 -7.29 -36.89 35.84
C LEU A 707 -7.36 -37.43 34.40
N ALA A 708 -6.26 -37.92 33.81
CA ALA A 708 -6.30 -38.44 32.46
C ALA A 708 -7.09 -39.76 32.41
N PRO A 709 -8.01 -39.96 31.45
CA PRO A 709 -8.78 -41.17 31.28
C PRO A 709 -7.90 -42.42 31.20
N ALA A 710 -8.37 -43.51 31.77
CA ALA A 710 -7.64 -44.80 31.73
C ALA A 710 -7.40 -45.26 30.29
N GLY A 711 -6.14 -45.31 29.88
CA GLY A 711 -5.73 -45.64 28.50
C GLY A 711 -5.27 -44.45 27.64
N VAL A 712 -5.50 -43.23 28.04
CA VAL A 712 -4.96 -42.03 27.38
C VAL A 712 -3.58 -41.70 27.97
N ARG A 713 -2.57 -42.41 27.52
CA ARG A 713 -1.17 -42.05 27.83
C ARG A 713 -0.65 -41.03 26.81
N LEU A 714 -0.95 -39.72 27.01
CA LEU A 714 -0.29 -38.64 26.28
C LEU A 714 1.21 -38.54 26.62
N ALA A 715 1.67 -39.24 27.67
CA ALA A 715 3.03 -39.17 28.21
C ALA A 715 4.12 -39.69 27.27
N ASP A 716 3.83 -40.69 26.43
CA ASP A 716 4.86 -41.40 25.70
C ASP A 716 5.29 -40.75 24.39
N ARG A 717 4.52 -39.79 23.88
CA ARG A 717 4.78 -39.15 22.59
C ARG A 717 5.15 -37.67 22.79
N ARG A 718 6.42 -37.38 22.52
CA ARG A 718 6.95 -36.00 22.65
C ARG A 718 6.96 -35.24 21.34
N TRP A 719 6.96 -35.95 20.20
CA TRP A 719 7.01 -35.33 18.87
C TRP A 719 5.70 -35.49 18.14
N HIS A 720 5.18 -34.36 17.64
CA HIS A 720 4.00 -34.30 16.79
C HIS A 720 4.33 -33.52 15.52
N TYR A 721 3.70 -33.91 14.42
CA TYR A 721 3.99 -33.36 13.10
C TYR A 721 2.72 -32.94 12.41
N ILE A 722 2.83 -31.85 11.62
CA ILE A 722 1.79 -31.38 10.72
C ILE A 722 2.43 -31.17 9.36
N ALA A 723 1.88 -31.80 8.32
CA ALA A 723 2.25 -31.54 6.94
C ALA A 723 1.06 -30.97 6.19
N GLU A 724 1.29 -29.92 5.43
CA GLU A 724 0.26 -29.26 4.61
C GLU A 724 0.77 -29.05 3.20
N ALA A 725 -0.12 -29.28 2.21
CA ALA A 725 0.09 -28.91 0.82
C ALA A 725 -1.12 -28.09 0.37
N SER A 726 -0.90 -26.86 -0.09
CA SER A 726 -1.97 -25.95 -0.41
C SER A 726 -1.76 -25.23 -1.74
N LEU A 727 -2.85 -25.13 -2.53
CA LEU A 727 -2.96 -24.23 -3.68
C LEU A 727 -3.65 -22.95 -3.20
N VAL A 728 -3.04 -21.81 -3.46
CA VAL A 728 -3.54 -20.52 -2.98
C VAL A 728 -3.62 -19.52 -4.11
N TYR A 729 -4.78 -18.87 -4.22
CA TYR A 729 -4.99 -17.73 -5.11
C TYR A 729 -5.42 -16.50 -4.30
N HIS A 730 -4.64 -15.42 -4.39
CA HIS A 730 -4.99 -14.14 -3.80
C HIS A 730 -5.90 -13.34 -4.74
N SER A 731 -7.21 -13.49 -4.56
CA SER A 731 -8.18 -12.67 -5.30
C SER A 731 -8.28 -11.25 -4.71
N PRO A 732 -8.83 -10.27 -5.46
CA PRO A 732 -9.06 -8.92 -4.95
C PRO A 732 -9.97 -8.83 -3.71
N ILE A 733 -10.81 -9.84 -3.49
CA ILE A 733 -11.80 -9.89 -2.40
C ILE A 733 -11.40 -10.87 -1.29
N GLY A 734 -10.23 -11.49 -1.36
CA GLY A 734 -9.71 -12.38 -0.33
C GLY A 734 -9.01 -13.61 -0.89
N PRO A 735 -8.28 -14.35 -0.06
CA PRO A 735 -7.60 -15.56 -0.48
C PRO A 735 -8.58 -16.71 -0.73
N VAL A 736 -8.31 -17.48 -1.77
CA VAL A 736 -8.93 -18.78 -2.06
C VAL A 736 -7.87 -19.84 -1.84
N SER A 737 -8.15 -20.86 -1.07
CA SER A 737 -7.20 -21.94 -0.82
C SER A 737 -7.84 -23.34 -0.87
N LEU A 738 -7.11 -24.28 -1.43
CA LEU A 738 -7.39 -25.70 -1.34
C LEU A 738 -6.19 -26.35 -0.65
N ALA A 739 -6.39 -26.88 0.55
CA ALA A 739 -5.32 -27.40 1.38
C ALA A 739 -5.57 -28.85 1.77
N LEU A 740 -4.55 -29.68 1.63
CA LEU A 740 -4.49 -31.04 2.17
C LEU A 740 -3.58 -31.00 3.40
N THR A 741 -4.16 -31.24 4.58
CA THR A 741 -3.45 -31.19 5.86
C THR A 741 -3.43 -32.59 6.48
N LYS A 742 -2.26 -33.05 6.90
CA LYS A 742 -2.03 -34.33 7.56
C LYS A 742 -1.44 -34.09 8.94
N TYR A 743 -2.11 -34.65 9.95
CA TYR A 743 -1.62 -34.67 11.33
C TYR A 743 -1.03 -36.00 11.65
N ASP A 744 0.12 -36.00 12.30
CA ASP A 744 0.90 -37.20 12.60
C ASP A 744 1.16 -38.15 11.41
N LEU A 745 2.39 -38.50 11.19
CA LEU A 745 2.83 -39.22 9.99
C LEU A 745 2.79 -40.75 10.11
N LYS A 746 2.31 -41.28 11.25
CA LYS A 746 2.39 -42.71 11.53
C LYS A 746 1.41 -43.59 10.75
N ASP A 747 0.26 -43.08 10.43
CA ASP A 747 -0.80 -43.78 9.73
C ASP A 747 -1.51 -42.90 8.72
N TRP A 748 -2.43 -43.42 7.94
CA TRP A 748 -3.23 -42.63 6.99
C TRP A 748 -4.47 -41.98 7.61
N LYS A 749 -4.65 -42.05 8.94
CA LYS A 749 -5.72 -41.34 9.65
C LYS A 749 -5.38 -39.84 9.78
N ASN A 750 -6.38 -39.03 10.12
CA ASN A 750 -6.21 -37.60 10.35
C ASN A 750 -5.66 -36.82 9.14
N MET A 751 -6.19 -37.09 7.96
CA MET A 751 -5.92 -36.38 6.73
C MET A 751 -7.17 -35.60 6.28
N TYR A 752 -7.03 -34.29 6.08
CA TYR A 752 -8.13 -33.38 5.84
C TYR A 752 -7.92 -32.61 4.53
N LEU A 753 -8.92 -32.64 3.66
CA LEU A 753 -8.97 -31.78 2.47
C LEU A 753 -9.94 -30.63 2.74
N THR A 754 -9.44 -29.41 2.69
CA THR A 754 -10.20 -28.19 3.00
C THR A 754 -10.14 -27.19 1.86
N PHE A 755 -11.30 -26.66 1.50
CA PHE A 755 -11.42 -25.47 0.65
C PHE A 755 -11.83 -24.30 1.52
N ASN A 756 -11.17 -23.13 1.34
CA ASN A 756 -11.51 -21.90 2.05
C ASN A 756 -11.50 -20.72 1.07
N PHE A 757 -12.47 -19.83 1.23
CA PHE A 757 -12.53 -18.54 0.57
C PHE A 757 -12.77 -17.47 1.62
N GLY A 758 -11.90 -16.46 1.67
CA GLY A 758 -11.97 -15.37 2.62
C GLY A 758 -11.08 -15.56 3.84
N TYR A 759 -11.46 -14.94 4.95
CA TYR A 759 -10.64 -14.83 6.16
C TYR A 759 -11.33 -15.49 7.35
N ALA A 760 -10.84 -16.66 7.77
CA ALA A 760 -11.20 -17.23 9.06
C ALA A 760 -10.44 -16.48 10.16
N ILE A 761 -11.16 -15.80 11.02
CA ILE A 761 -10.58 -15.01 12.12
C ILE A 761 -11.10 -15.52 13.45
N PHE A 762 -10.19 -15.64 14.40
CA PHE A 762 -10.45 -16.09 15.76
C PHE A 762 -10.29 -14.93 16.75
N ALA A 763 -11.18 -14.85 17.75
CA ALA A 763 -11.07 -13.90 18.82
C ALA A 763 -9.77 -14.12 19.64
N PRO A 764 -9.19 -13.05 20.16
CA PRO A 764 -8.18 -13.22 21.21
C PRO A 764 -8.82 -13.87 22.44
N LYS A 765 -8.13 -14.80 23.07
CA LYS A 765 -8.60 -15.43 24.32
C LYS A 765 -8.31 -14.53 25.53
N GLY A 766 -9.23 -14.53 26.49
CA GLY A 766 -9.10 -13.75 27.70
C GLY A 766 -7.96 -14.19 28.61
N THR A 767 -7.69 -15.49 28.65
CA THR A 767 -6.56 -16.11 29.36
C THR A 767 -5.24 -16.05 28.59
N PHE A 768 -5.25 -15.48 27.35
CA PHE A 768 -4.10 -15.27 26.47
C PHE A 768 -3.53 -16.50 25.74
N TYR A 769 -4.12 -17.67 25.87
CA TYR A 769 -3.67 -18.90 25.21
C TYR A 769 -4.61 -19.41 24.12
#